data_fc7ab53b5a3a6f7fad0a7e2741da3e0e
#
_entry.id   fc7ab53b5a3a6f7fad0a7e2741da3e0e
#
_cell.length_a   1.000
_cell.length_b   1.000
_cell.length_c   1.000
_cell.angle_alpha   90.00
_cell.angle_beta   90.00
_cell.angle_gamma   90.00
#
_symmetry.space_group_name_H-M   'P 1'
#
loop_
_entity.id
_entity.type
_entity.pdbx_description
1 polymer ?
#
loop_
_entity_poly.entity_id
_entity_poly.type
_entity_poly.pdbx_seq_one_letter_code
_entity_poly.pdbx_strand_id
1 'polypeptide(L)'
;MRKLYASIPSLTLLVFCSAAALAEDAKPMLWARIDESRVVKLEGNTPPAALRAANDRGAVDDAMQFDHLLLVLKRSPDREAALKQLIDEMHNNSSAAEYHRWLMPQQIGARFGLAHEDLEAIQRWLGSHGFTVNRVYANGLIIDFSGTAAEIRATFHTEIHHLVLPNGERHIANIRDPEIPAALAPAIQGIASLHDFFPRSHAIALGPVSYDRAANTWKPHFNINISGVLYHTLAPYDFATIYDLLPLWGQGVTGKGVTIAAVEDSNLLHPDDWRTFRKTFGLDKFTHGSFQQIYPGCANPGQNGDETEAALDVEWSSASAPDANIELSACANSATTSGLDLAILGLIEFAPPDIITDSYGLCETVTGAAEIALENLEAQLATLEGTTFFIAQGDTGADECAPVEPTNYAILGINSGDNTASAYAVDVGGTDFMAQYNSDVSGIPVSTYWSATNDPKTKASALSYIPEIPWNDGCTSQLIYSDPVNGSYSQSYGLNGFCNSTLGQTFLIDVAGSGGPSTCFTGAPSIPGVVSGTCKGNPKPSYQFGVPGVPHDGLRDQPDLSFFASNGVWGSFYLECMSDQSEGGAVCTVENDAIVQGGGGTSFSAPAMAGIQALINQKFGRQGDANYVYYALASRQFQQRNASECDASKSDGALPASTCIFHDITRGDMDIPCGQNPDGKFYDCFGASGSTLIGELSSSDSKNEPAYPATVGYDLATGLGSVDATNLFNAWPQFQFASPPPQ
;
A
#
# COMPACT_ATOMS: atom_id res chain seq x y z
N MET A 1 20.73 26.79 -81.82
CA MET A 1 21.42 25.75 -81.03
C MET A 1 21.81 26.34 -79.68
N ARG A 2 21.06 26.13 -78.65
CA ARG A 2 21.45 26.45 -77.26
C ARG A 2 21.23 25.20 -76.45
N LYS A 3 22.31 24.65 -75.86
CA LYS A 3 22.29 23.48 -74.98
C LYS A 3 21.87 23.93 -73.59
N LEU A 4 20.80 23.35 -73.06
CA LEU A 4 20.44 23.42 -71.63
C LEU A 4 21.25 22.37 -70.86
N TYR A 5 21.97 22.82 -69.84
CA TYR A 5 22.55 21.95 -68.82
C TYR A 5 21.54 21.86 -67.67
N ALA A 6 21.08 20.63 -67.36
CA ALA A 6 20.27 20.33 -66.18
C ALA A 6 21.23 19.99 -65.05
N SER A 7 21.18 20.78 -64.00
CA SER A 7 21.86 20.50 -62.69
C SER A 7 21.01 19.58 -61.86
N ILE A 8 21.51 18.41 -61.45
CA ILE A 8 20.92 17.49 -60.48
C ILE A 8 21.46 17.90 -59.13
N PRO A 9 20.60 18.18 -58.12
CA PRO A 9 21.08 18.38 -56.76
C PRO A 9 21.35 17.03 -56.10
N SER A 10 22.59 16.84 -55.66
CA SER A 10 22.97 15.71 -54.81
C SER A 10 22.28 15.82 -53.44
N LEU A 11 21.38 14.89 -53.17
CA LEU A 11 20.74 14.72 -51.86
C LEU A 11 21.72 13.96 -50.95
N THR A 12 22.40 14.66 -50.07
CA THR A 12 23.26 14.05 -49.05
C THR A 12 22.36 13.47 -47.96
N LEU A 13 22.22 12.14 -47.94
CA LEU A 13 21.51 11.40 -46.88
C LEU A 13 22.41 11.42 -45.64
N LEU A 14 22.10 12.28 -44.66
CA LEU A 14 22.66 12.23 -43.32
C LEU A 14 22.05 11.04 -42.59
N VAL A 15 22.77 9.93 -42.57
CA VAL A 15 22.46 8.81 -41.67
C VAL A 15 22.85 9.24 -40.27
N PHE A 16 21.87 9.63 -39.48
CA PHE A 16 22.01 9.72 -38.01
C PHE A 16 22.16 8.29 -37.48
N CYS A 17 23.39 7.83 -37.34
CA CYS A 17 23.70 6.74 -36.40
C CYS A 17 23.44 7.29 -35.00
N SER A 18 22.26 7.06 -34.46
CA SER A 18 22.06 7.07 -33.02
C SER A 18 22.98 5.98 -32.46
N ALA A 19 24.08 6.38 -31.85
CA ALA A 19 24.86 5.51 -30.99
C ALA A 19 23.93 5.17 -29.82
N ALA A 20 23.22 4.02 -29.87
CA ALA A 20 22.76 3.37 -28.70
C ALA A 20 24.00 3.17 -27.84
N ALA A 21 24.09 3.86 -26.71
CA ALA A 21 25.10 3.56 -25.72
C ALA A 21 24.89 2.09 -25.38
N LEU A 22 25.77 1.23 -25.88
CA LEU A 22 25.79 -0.18 -25.47
C LEU A 22 26.00 -0.14 -23.97
N ALA A 23 25.03 -0.63 -23.20
CA ALA A 23 25.21 -0.86 -21.78
C ALA A 23 26.49 -1.69 -21.63
N GLU A 24 27.43 -1.22 -20.81
CA GLU A 24 28.63 -1.99 -20.50
C GLU A 24 28.18 -3.29 -19.85
N ASP A 25 28.60 -4.43 -20.36
CA ASP A 25 28.21 -5.75 -19.83
C ASP A 25 28.48 -5.80 -18.33
N ALA A 26 27.59 -6.47 -17.59
CA ALA A 26 27.76 -6.64 -16.16
C ALA A 26 29.09 -7.30 -15.87
N LYS A 27 29.92 -6.66 -15.03
CA LYS A 27 31.16 -7.28 -14.58
C LYS A 27 30.85 -8.34 -13.53
N PRO A 28 31.36 -9.55 -13.67
CA PRO A 28 31.16 -10.57 -12.67
C PRO A 28 31.59 -10.09 -11.28
N MET A 29 30.82 -10.41 -10.26
CA MET A 29 31.11 -10.11 -8.84
C MET A 29 31.69 -11.34 -8.12
N LEU A 30 31.45 -12.55 -8.67
CA LEU A 30 31.84 -13.82 -8.08
C LEU A 30 33.21 -14.28 -8.63
N TRP A 31 34.29 -13.74 -8.05
CA TRP A 31 35.65 -14.04 -8.47
C TRP A 31 36.29 -15.24 -7.74
N ALA A 32 35.79 -15.52 -6.53
CA ALA A 32 36.35 -16.56 -5.69
C ALA A 32 35.75 -17.93 -5.99
N ARG A 33 36.55 -18.97 -5.87
CA ARG A 33 36.02 -20.35 -5.88
C ARG A 33 35.08 -20.52 -4.69
N ILE A 34 33.92 -21.11 -4.93
CA ILE A 34 32.96 -21.49 -3.87
C ILE A 34 33.64 -22.51 -2.97
N ASP A 35 33.72 -22.20 -1.69
CA ASP A 35 34.29 -23.02 -0.62
C ASP A 35 33.26 -23.12 0.50
N GLU A 36 32.62 -24.29 0.60
CA GLU A 36 31.56 -24.58 1.56
C GLU A 36 32.01 -24.53 3.04
N SER A 37 33.31 -24.55 3.29
CA SER A 37 33.85 -24.40 4.64
C SER A 37 33.95 -22.95 5.12
N ARG A 38 33.72 -21.98 4.23
CA ARG A 38 33.80 -20.56 4.48
C ARG A 38 32.44 -19.92 4.23
N VAL A 39 31.62 -19.86 5.27
CA VAL A 39 30.26 -19.33 5.19
C VAL A 39 30.17 -17.94 5.78
N VAL A 40 29.15 -17.21 5.36
CA VAL A 40 28.66 -15.96 5.94
C VAL A 40 27.17 -16.05 6.19
N LYS A 41 26.71 -15.37 7.20
CA LYS A 41 25.32 -15.32 7.59
C LYS A 41 24.59 -14.25 6.79
N LEU A 42 23.37 -14.55 6.35
CA LEU A 42 22.42 -13.58 5.79
C LEU A 42 21.63 -12.96 6.96
N GLU A 43 22.19 -11.92 7.57
CA GLU A 43 21.61 -11.32 8.78
C GLU A 43 20.24 -10.70 8.51
N GLY A 44 19.27 -10.93 9.43
CA GLY A 44 17.92 -10.43 9.34
C GLY A 44 16.98 -11.25 8.44
N ASN A 45 17.42 -12.44 7.98
CA ASN A 45 16.61 -13.33 7.15
C ASN A 45 15.74 -14.32 7.97
N THR A 46 15.65 -14.11 9.30
CA THR A 46 14.81 -14.91 10.20
C THR A 46 13.70 -14.03 10.75
N PRO A 47 12.42 -14.40 10.60
CA PRO A 47 11.34 -13.61 11.16
C PRO A 47 11.45 -13.60 12.69
N PRO A 48 11.27 -12.42 13.34
CA PRO A 48 11.48 -12.28 14.78
C PRO A 48 10.63 -13.20 15.64
N ALA A 49 9.44 -13.57 15.21
CA ALA A 49 8.57 -14.52 15.90
C ALA A 49 9.23 -15.90 16.08
N ALA A 50 10.09 -16.32 15.15
CA ALA A 50 10.82 -17.58 15.24
C ALA A 50 11.97 -17.55 16.26
N LEU A 51 12.45 -16.35 16.63
CA LEU A 51 13.51 -16.19 17.64
C LEU A 51 13.01 -16.41 19.07
N ARG A 52 11.69 -16.42 19.29
CA ARG A 52 11.09 -16.73 20.61
C ARG A 52 11.01 -18.24 20.81
N ALA A 53 11.90 -18.81 21.61
CA ALA A 53 11.92 -20.24 21.92
C ALA A 53 10.57 -20.79 22.45
N ALA A 54 9.74 -19.96 23.07
CA ALA A 54 8.40 -20.33 23.53
C ALA A 54 7.42 -20.66 22.37
N ASN A 55 7.68 -20.14 21.18
CA ASN A 55 6.83 -20.40 20.00
C ASN A 55 7.22 -21.72 19.29
N ASP A 56 8.46 -22.17 19.41
CA ASP A 56 9.00 -23.33 18.70
C ASP A 56 8.34 -24.66 19.11
N ARG A 57 7.92 -25.44 18.10
CA ARG A 57 7.31 -26.78 18.27
C ARG A 57 8.11 -27.89 17.59
N GLY A 58 9.31 -27.57 17.10
CA GLY A 58 10.24 -28.52 16.45
C GLY A 58 10.21 -28.46 14.93
N ALA A 59 11.21 -29.11 14.35
CA ALA A 59 11.44 -29.09 12.91
C ALA A 59 10.28 -29.71 12.13
N VAL A 60 10.04 -29.20 10.93
CA VAL A 60 9.13 -29.81 9.95
C VAL A 60 9.71 -31.14 9.43
N ASP A 61 8.91 -31.94 8.75
CA ASP A 61 9.37 -33.19 8.13
C ASP A 61 10.44 -32.90 7.07
N ASP A 62 11.53 -33.69 7.07
CA ASP A 62 12.65 -33.55 6.12
C ASP A 62 12.22 -33.63 4.65
N ALA A 63 11.13 -34.35 4.36
CA ALA A 63 10.58 -34.52 3.00
C ALA A 63 9.56 -33.42 2.62
N MET A 64 9.25 -32.49 3.52
CA MET A 64 8.35 -31.36 3.21
C MET A 64 8.93 -30.57 2.03
N GLN A 65 8.06 -30.35 1.02
CA GLN A 65 8.43 -29.61 -0.20
C GLN A 65 8.21 -28.13 0.00
N PHE A 66 9.12 -27.33 -0.53
CA PHE A 66 9.07 -25.89 -0.63
C PHE A 66 9.15 -25.53 -2.10
N ASP A 67 8.04 -25.06 -2.63
CA ASP A 67 7.94 -24.58 -3.99
C ASP A 67 8.10 -23.07 -4.00
N HIS A 68 8.71 -22.54 -5.06
CA HIS A 68 8.88 -21.09 -5.25
C HIS A 68 9.70 -20.40 -4.15
N LEU A 69 10.80 -21.03 -3.67
CA LEU A 69 11.78 -20.29 -2.86
C LEU A 69 12.40 -19.18 -3.70
N LEU A 70 12.40 -17.94 -3.19
CA LEU A 70 12.86 -16.76 -3.93
C LEU A 70 14.23 -16.31 -3.41
N LEU A 71 15.28 -16.54 -4.19
CA LEU A 71 16.61 -16.00 -3.92
C LEU A 71 16.70 -14.59 -4.48
N VAL A 72 16.76 -13.62 -3.59
CA VAL A 72 16.90 -12.20 -3.92
C VAL A 72 18.38 -11.87 -4.12
N LEU A 73 18.71 -11.34 -5.28
CA LEU A 73 20.07 -10.98 -5.67
C LEU A 73 20.26 -9.47 -5.57
N LYS A 74 21.51 -9.04 -5.45
CA LYS A 74 21.86 -7.61 -5.37
C LYS A 74 22.87 -7.19 -6.43
N ARG A 75 22.69 -5.98 -6.90
CA ARG A 75 23.58 -5.32 -7.85
C ARG A 75 24.88 -4.88 -7.16
N SER A 76 25.89 -4.61 -7.96
CA SER A 76 27.05 -3.86 -7.45
C SER A 76 26.62 -2.44 -7.04
N PRO A 77 27.31 -1.82 -6.05
CA PRO A 77 26.99 -0.45 -5.61
C PRO A 77 26.98 0.58 -6.74
N ASP A 78 27.89 0.44 -7.72
CA ASP A 78 27.95 1.37 -8.86
C ASP A 78 26.72 1.23 -9.78
N ARG A 79 26.21 0.01 -9.95
CA ARG A 79 24.98 -0.24 -10.74
C ARG A 79 23.73 0.20 -10.01
N GLU A 80 23.68 0.02 -8.70
CA GLU A 80 22.58 0.53 -7.87
C GLU A 80 22.52 2.07 -7.93
N ALA A 81 23.66 2.74 -7.83
CA ALA A 81 23.72 4.21 -7.96
C ALA A 81 23.29 4.68 -9.38
N ALA A 82 23.74 3.97 -10.42
CA ALA A 82 23.35 4.30 -11.79
C ALA A 82 21.86 4.07 -12.06
N LEU A 83 21.26 3.06 -11.42
CA LEU A 83 19.82 2.81 -11.49
C LEU A 83 19.01 3.92 -10.82
N LYS A 84 19.38 4.33 -9.60
CA LYS A 84 18.73 5.44 -8.90
C LYS A 84 18.78 6.73 -9.70
N GLN A 85 19.94 7.03 -10.29
CA GLN A 85 20.06 8.17 -11.20
C GLN A 85 19.14 8.03 -12.41
N LEU A 86 19.05 6.85 -13.02
CA LEU A 86 18.15 6.63 -14.14
C LEU A 86 16.68 6.85 -13.75
N ILE A 87 16.24 6.34 -12.62
CA ILE A 87 14.87 6.55 -12.13
C ILE A 87 14.59 8.05 -11.95
N ASP A 88 15.51 8.79 -11.35
CA ASP A 88 15.39 10.25 -11.23
C ASP A 88 15.30 10.93 -12.60
N GLU A 89 16.12 10.53 -13.58
CA GLU A 89 16.09 11.08 -14.95
C GLU A 89 14.79 10.74 -15.69
N MET A 90 14.23 9.55 -15.44
CA MET A 90 12.96 9.13 -16.05
C MET A 90 11.76 9.92 -15.53
N HIS A 91 11.81 10.44 -14.30
CA HIS A 91 10.68 11.08 -13.63
C HIS A 91 10.83 12.61 -13.47
N ASN A 92 12.00 13.08 -13.04
CA ASN A 92 12.20 14.48 -12.64
C ASN A 92 12.60 15.42 -13.76
N ASN A 93 13.13 14.92 -14.85
CA ASN A 93 13.77 15.77 -15.86
C ASN A 93 13.14 15.62 -17.25
N SER A 94 12.10 16.39 -17.52
CA SER A 94 11.42 16.39 -18.83
C SER A 94 12.34 16.72 -20.03
N SER A 95 13.56 17.24 -19.78
CA SER A 95 14.58 17.49 -20.81
C SER A 95 15.56 16.35 -20.96
N ALA A 96 15.55 15.36 -20.06
CA ALA A 96 16.43 14.20 -20.16
C ALA A 96 16.04 13.31 -21.33
N ALA A 97 17.03 12.65 -21.92
CA ALA A 97 16.79 11.71 -23.02
C ALA A 97 15.99 10.49 -22.55
N GLU A 98 16.08 10.16 -21.28
CA GLU A 98 15.45 9.00 -20.65
C GLU A 98 14.04 9.31 -20.08
N TYR A 99 13.58 10.57 -20.11
CA TYR A 99 12.28 10.97 -19.54
C TYR A 99 11.13 10.16 -20.15
N HIS A 100 10.35 9.47 -19.29
CA HIS A 100 9.26 8.54 -19.64
C HIS A 100 9.65 7.47 -20.68
N ARG A 101 10.91 7.02 -20.67
CA ARG A 101 11.38 5.89 -21.47
C ARG A 101 11.46 4.64 -20.63
N TRP A 102 10.34 3.96 -20.55
CA TRP A 102 10.18 2.75 -19.76
C TRP A 102 10.99 1.59 -20.32
N LEU A 103 11.47 0.72 -19.44
CA LEU A 103 12.28 -0.42 -19.78
C LEU A 103 11.44 -1.70 -19.77
N MET A 104 11.77 -2.63 -20.65
CA MET A 104 11.26 -4.00 -20.57
C MET A 104 12.09 -4.82 -19.58
N PRO A 105 11.55 -5.90 -18.96
CA PRO A 105 12.29 -6.74 -18.01
C PRO A 105 13.68 -7.16 -18.49
N GLN A 106 13.80 -7.59 -19.77
CA GLN A 106 15.07 -7.99 -20.37
C GLN A 106 16.06 -6.82 -20.49
N GLN A 107 15.57 -5.60 -20.70
CA GLN A 107 16.43 -4.40 -20.75
C GLN A 107 16.91 -4.02 -19.36
N ILE A 108 16.06 -4.21 -18.33
CA ILE A 108 16.45 -4.02 -16.93
C ILE A 108 17.56 -5.03 -16.57
N GLY A 109 17.37 -6.31 -16.88
CA GLY A 109 18.36 -7.35 -16.66
C GLY A 109 19.70 -7.08 -17.36
N ALA A 110 19.67 -6.69 -18.63
CA ALA A 110 20.88 -6.39 -19.37
C ALA A 110 21.63 -5.17 -18.82
N ARG A 111 20.93 -4.14 -18.35
CA ARG A 111 21.55 -2.91 -17.83
C ARG A 111 21.95 -3.01 -16.35
N PHE A 112 21.13 -3.68 -15.53
CA PHE A 112 21.21 -3.60 -14.08
C PHE A 112 21.18 -4.96 -13.36
N GLY A 113 20.93 -6.07 -14.05
CA GLY A 113 21.01 -7.42 -13.50
C GLY A 113 22.45 -7.87 -13.22
N LEU A 114 22.60 -9.06 -12.67
CA LEU A 114 23.89 -9.69 -12.49
C LEU A 114 24.53 -10.09 -13.84
N ALA A 115 25.84 -10.30 -13.82
CA ALA A 115 26.54 -10.90 -14.95
C ALA A 115 26.03 -12.34 -15.18
N HIS A 116 25.97 -12.75 -16.45
CA HIS A 116 25.52 -14.10 -16.82
C HIS A 116 26.33 -15.21 -16.13
N GLU A 117 27.64 -15.02 -16.01
CA GLU A 117 28.54 -15.93 -15.31
C GLU A 117 28.21 -16.08 -13.84
N ASP A 118 27.80 -15.01 -13.16
CA ASP A 118 27.40 -15.03 -11.76
C ASP A 118 26.07 -15.81 -11.60
N LEU A 119 25.08 -15.51 -12.45
CA LEU A 119 23.82 -16.23 -12.46
C LEU A 119 24.01 -17.73 -12.71
N GLU A 120 24.84 -18.11 -13.68
CA GLU A 120 25.17 -19.52 -13.91
C GLU A 120 25.91 -20.17 -12.74
N ALA A 121 26.79 -19.43 -12.05
CA ALA A 121 27.50 -19.94 -10.88
C ALA A 121 26.54 -20.26 -9.73
N ILE A 122 25.59 -19.34 -9.47
CA ILE A 122 24.55 -19.52 -8.44
C ILE A 122 23.63 -20.71 -8.80
N GLN A 123 23.13 -20.76 -10.05
CA GLN A 123 22.27 -21.87 -10.48
C GLN A 123 22.98 -23.23 -10.36
N ARG A 124 24.26 -23.34 -10.77
CA ARG A 124 25.04 -24.56 -10.62
C ARG A 124 25.25 -24.93 -9.15
N TRP A 125 25.44 -23.94 -8.28
CA TRP A 125 25.57 -24.16 -6.84
C TRP A 125 24.26 -24.73 -6.27
N LEU A 126 23.11 -24.09 -6.51
CA LEU A 126 21.80 -24.59 -6.08
C LEU A 126 21.56 -26.04 -6.59
N GLY A 127 21.77 -26.29 -7.89
CA GLY A 127 21.58 -27.63 -8.48
C GLY A 127 22.52 -28.68 -7.90
N SER A 128 23.75 -28.30 -7.47
CA SER A 128 24.70 -29.23 -6.84
C SER A 128 24.27 -29.67 -5.43
N HIS A 129 23.34 -28.91 -4.80
CA HIS A 129 22.78 -29.17 -3.48
C HIS A 129 21.37 -29.83 -3.54
N GLY A 130 20.91 -30.23 -4.72
CA GLY A 130 19.65 -30.95 -4.90
C GLY A 130 18.46 -30.05 -5.33
N PHE A 131 18.58 -28.75 -5.24
CA PHE A 131 17.49 -27.86 -5.61
C PHE A 131 17.21 -27.87 -7.13
N THR A 132 15.95 -27.69 -7.47
CA THR A 132 15.50 -27.43 -8.83
C THR A 132 15.35 -25.93 -9.03
N VAL A 133 16.09 -25.36 -9.98
CA VAL A 133 15.89 -23.97 -10.39
C VAL A 133 14.68 -23.93 -11.32
N ASN A 134 13.59 -23.30 -10.88
CA ASN A 134 12.34 -23.18 -11.63
C ASN A 134 12.49 -22.10 -12.71
N ARG A 135 13.07 -20.94 -12.32
CA ARG A 135 13.23 -19.77 -13.19
C ARG A 135 14.34 -18.85 -12.72
N VAL A 136 14.99 -18.19 -13.67
CA VAL A 136 15.71 -16.94 -13.46
C VAL A 136 14.88 -15.85 -14.13
N TYR A 137 14.41 -14.86 -13.36
CA TYR A 137 13.61 -13.77 -13.92
C TYR A 137 14.44 -12.91 -14.88
N ALA A 138 13.80 -12.34 -15.89
CA ALA A 138 14.50 -11.61 -16.95
C ALA A 138 15.23 -10.37 -16.45
N ASN A 139 14.80 -9.81 -15.30
CA ASN A 139 15.50 -8.72 -14.61
C ASN A 139 16.89 -9.14 -14.05
N GLY A 140 17.19 -10.46 -13.96
CA GLY A 140 18.47 -11.00 -13.48
C GLY A 140 18.75 -10.75 -12.00
N LEU A 141 17.71 -10.58 -11.18
CA LEU A 141 17.82 -10.25 -9.74
C LEU A 141 17.04 -11.19 -8.83
N ILE A 142 16.27 -12.11 -9.40
CA ILE A 142 15.49 -13.10 -8.66
C ILE A 142 15.69 -14.46 -9.31
N ILE A 143 15.94 -15.47 -8.48
CA ILE A 143 15.97 -16.87 -8.87
C ILE A 143 14.91 -17.60 -8.07
N ASP A 144 13.91 -18.15 -8.76
CA ASP A 144 12.90 -19.04 -8.21
C ASP A 144 13.42 -20.49 -8.26
N PHE A 145 13.40 -21.18 -7.12
CA PHE A 145 13.87 -22.55 -6.98
C PHE A 145 13.01 -23.34 -5.98
N SER A 146 13.07 -24.65 -6.06
CA SER A 146 12.31 -25.56 -5.19
C SER A 146 13.20 -26.62 -4.59
N GLY A 147 12.83 -27.12 -3.41
CA GLY A 147 13.53 -28.20 -2.73
C GLY A 147 12.83 -28.66 -1.46
N THR A 148 13.49 -29.53 -0.70
CA THR A 148 12.98 -30.11 0.54
C THR A 148 13.53 -29.39 1.78
N ALA A 149 12.87 -29.57 2.93
CA ALA A 149 13.38 -29.09 4.23
C ALA A 149 14.79 -29.63 4.54
N ALA A 150 15.07 -30.87 4.15
CA ALA A 150 16.38 -31.48 4.31
C ALA A 150 17.46 -30.76 3.48
N GLU A 151 17.14 -30.39 2.24
CA GLU A 151 18.06 -29.63 1.35
C GLU A 151 18.28 -28.22 1.87
N ILE A 152 17.23 -27.53 2.34
CA ILE A 152 17.35 -26.21 2.99
C ILE A 152 18.31 -26.30 4.18
N ARG A 153 18.10 -27.26 5.08
CA ARG A 153 18.94 -27.45 6.27
C ARG A 153 20.41 -27.74 5.90
N ALA A 154 20.63 -28.60 4.92
CA ALA A 154 21.98 -29.00 4.53
C ALA A 154 22.74 -27.87 3.83
N THR A 155 22.08 -27.05 3.03
CA THR A 155 22.69 -26.04 2.16
C THR A 155 22.82 -24.70 2.84
N PHE A 156 21.76 -24.26 3.53
CA PHE A 156 21.67 -22.93 4.14
C PHE A 156 21.93 -22.95 5.66
N HIS A 157 22.23 -24.09 6.23
CA HIS A 157 22.53 -24.28 7.66
C HIS A 157 21.44 -23.73 8.60
N THR A 158 20.21 -23.66 8.13
CA THR A 158 19.03 -23.29 8.90
C THR A 158 18.00 -24.42 8.88
N GLU A 159 17.07 -24.42 9.85
CA GLU A 159 15.99 -25.39 9.93
C GLU A 159 14.67 -24.69 9.92
N ILE A 160 13.70 -25.23 9.20
CA ILE A 160 12.31 -24.75 9.24
C ILE A 160 11.57 -25.47 10.36
N HIS A 161 10.95 -24.73 11.26
CA HIS A 161 10.21 -25.24 12.39
C HIS A 161 8.74 -24.86 12.33
N HIS A 162 7.89 -25.67 12.94
CA HIS A 162 6.54 -25.27 13.30
C HIS A 162 6.58 -24.31 14.48
N LEU A 163 5.82 -23.23 14.39
CA LEU A 163 5.65 -22.24 15.43
C LEU A 163 4.19 -22.19 15.88
N VAL A 164 3.95 -21.82 17.13
CA VAL A 164 2.63 -21.46 17.64
C VAL A 164 2.78 -20.16 18.41
N LEU A 165 2.16 -19.10 17.90
CA LEU A 165 2.20 -17.78 18.49
C LEU A 165 1.35 -17.67 19.77
N PRO A 166 1.51 -16.62 20.58
CA PRO A 166 0.70 -16.41 21.79
C PRO A 166 -0.81 -16.31 21.52
N ASN A 167 -1.22 -15.79 20.36
CA ASN A 167 -2.62 -15.73 19.90
C ASN A 167 -3.17 -17.10 19.45
N GLY A 168 -2.30 -18.13 19.34
CA GLY A 168 -2.65 -19.50 18.92
C GLY A 168 -2.47 -19.78 17.44
N GLU A 169 -2.07 -18.80 16.63
CA GLU A 169 -1.76 -18.99 15.21
C GLU A 169 -0.60 -19.94 15.02
N ARG A 170 -0.64 -20.66 13.90
CA ARG A 170 0.36 -21.65 13.54
C ARG A 170 1.09 -21.21 12.31
N HIS A 171 2.41 -21.18 12.40
CA HIS A 171 3.31 -20.82 11.32
C HIS A 171 4.42 -21.85 11.13
N ILE A 172 5.10 -21.72 10.01
CA ILE A 172 6.41 -22.36 9.79
C ILE A 172 7.43 -21.26 9.46
N ALA A 173 8.63 -21.38 10.00
CA ALA A 173 9.70 -20.44 9.72
C ALA A 173 11.08 -21.02 9.98
N ASN A 174 12.09 -20.44 9.35
CA ASN A 174 13.49 -20.69 9.70
C ASN A 174 13.78 -20.12 11.10
N ILE A 175 14.50 -20.90 11.93
CA ILE A 175 14.78 -20.53 13.34
C ILE A 175 16.11 -19.80 13.55
N ARG A 176 16.88 -19.61 12.50
CA ARG A 176 18.13 -18.84 12.47
C ARG A 176 18.43 -18.36 11.07
N ASP A 177 19.20 -17.30 10.98
CA ASP A 177 19.60 -16.75 9.69
C ASP A 177 20.33 -17.80 8.85
N PRO A 178 20.00 -17.90 7.55
CA PRO A 178 20.68 -18.78 6.62
C PRO A 178 22.16 -18.41 6.48
N GLU A 179 23.00 -19.39 6.21
CA GLU A 179 24.41 -19.23 5.89
C GLU A 179 24.67 -19.64 4.44
N ILE A 180 25.47 -18.88 3.73
CA ILE A 180 25.88 -19.14 2.36
C ILE A 180 27.39 -19.12 2.23
N PRO A 181 28.02 -19.78 1.24
CA PRO A 181 29.44 -19.63 0.97
C PRO A 181 29.83 -18.15 0.80
N ALA A 182 30.87 -17.70 1.47
CA ALA A 182 31.35 -16.31 1.45
C ALA A 182 31.63 -15.79 0.03
N ALA A 183 31.93 -16.70 -0.92
CA ALA A 183 32.14 -16.37 -2.31
C ALA A 183 30.86 -15.86 -3.02
N LEU A 184 29.66 -16.25 -2.55
CA LEU A 184 28.37 -15.87 -3.11
C LEU A 184 27.80 -14.59 -2.49
N ALA A 185 28.26 -14.20 -1.32
CA ALA A 185 27.74 -13.05 -0.57
C ALA A 185 27.74 -11.71 -1.32
N PRO A 186 28.68 -11.43 -2.24
CA PRO A 186 28.60 -10.19 -3.05
C PRO A 186 27.34 -10.09 -3.90
N ALA A 187 26.73 -11.21 -4.34
CA ALA A 187 25.62 -11.25 -5.26
C ALA A 187 24.26 -11.61 -4.62
N ILE A 188 24.25 -12.17 -3.41
CA ILE A 188 23.00 -12.62 -2.74
C ILE A 188 22.63 -11.64 -1.64
N GLN A 189 21.38 -11.16 -1.67
CA GLN A 189 20.79 -10.29 -0.66
C GLN A 189 20.18 -11.13 0.46
N GLY A 190 19.33 -12.09 0.13
CA GLY A 190 18.62 -12.94 1.07
C GLY A 190 17.85 -14.05 0.36
N ILE A 191 17.16 -14.86 1.14
CA ILE A 191 16.18 -15.83 0.68
C ILE A 191 14.85 -15.38 1.26
N ALA A 192 14.03 -14.73 0.46
CA ALA A 192 12.63 -14.54 0.79
C ALA A 192 11.97 -15.92 0.83
N SER A 193 10.83 -16.04 1.47
CA SER A 193 10.10 -17.30 1.44
C SER A 193 10.68 -18.46 2.28
N LEU A 194 11.26 -18.13 3.44
CA LEU A 194 11.63 -19.15 4.44
C LEU A 194 10.64 -19.22 5.62
N HIS A 195 9.51 -18.53 5.51
CA HIS A 195 8.42 -18.49 6.50
C HIS A 195 7.08 -18.21 5.82
N ASP A 196 5.99 -18.42 6.54
CA ASP A 196 4.62 -18.17 6.13
C ASP A 196 3.95 -17.02 6.88
N PHE A 197 4.71 -16.04 7.33
CA PHE A 197 4.20 -14.75 7.77
C PHE A 197 3.90 -13.92 6.53
N PHE A 198 2.76 -14.19 5.91
CA PHE A 198 2.31 -13.49 4.70
C PHE A 198 1.66 -12.16 5.03
N PRO A 199 1.69 -11.18 4.12
CA PRO A 199 0.90 -9.97 4.23
C PRO A 199 -0.58 -10.30 4.45
N ARG A 200 -1.30 -9.40 5.12
CA ARG A 200 -2.72 -9.57 5.45
C ARG A 200 -3.55 -8.49 4.79
N SER A 201 -4.76 -8.85 4.42
CA SER A 201 -5.78 -7.93 3.93
C SER A 201 -6.07 -6.84 4.98
N HIS A 202 -6.27 -5.61 4.51
CA HIS A 202 -6.69 -4.47 5.32
C HIS A 202 -8.20 -4.18 5.20
N ALA A 203 -8.99 -5.08 4.59
CA ALA A 203 -10.43 -4.92 4.45
C ALA A 203 -11.17 -5.14 5.78
N ILE A 204 -12.08 -4.24 6.09
CA ILE A 204 -13.00 -4.36 7.22
C ILE A 204 -14.41 -4.59 6.70
N ALA A 205 -14.92 -5.82 6.82
CA ALA A 205 -16.29 -6.17 6.47
C ALA A 205 -17.25 -5.79 7.61
N LEU A 206 -18.30 -5.02 7.30
CA LEU A 206 -19.30 -4.59 8.28
C LEU A 206 -20.58 -5.42 8.26
N GLY A 207 -20.92 -6.01 7.12
CA GLY A 207 -22.09 -6.82 6.93
C GLY A 207 -23.13 -6.24 5.96
N PRO A 208 -24.31 -6.89 5.84
CA PRO A 208 -25.28 -6.57 4.81
C PRO A 208 -25.91 -5.18 4.95
N VAL A 209 -26.13 -4.53 3.82
CA VAL A 209 -26.83 -3.25 3.66
C VAL A 209 -27.88 -3.38 2.57
N SER A 210 -29.14 -3.03 2.86
CA SER A 210 -30.24 -3.10 1.87
C SER A 210 -30.72 -1.73 1.43
N TYR A 211 -31.12 -1.60 0.17
CA TYR A 211 -31.67 -0.38 -0.40
C TYR A 211 -33.19 -0.38 -0.38
N ASP A 212 -33.81 0.55 0.36
CA ASP A 212 -35.25 0.76 0.36
C ASP A 212 -35.66 1.67 -0.80
N ARG A 213 -36.25 1.11 -1.86
CA ARG A 213 -36.68 1.86 -3.04
C ARG A 213 -37.83 2.83 -2.77
N ALA A 214 -38.64 2.57 -1.75
CA ALA A 214 -39.77 3.45 -1.43
C ALA A 214 -39.30 4.73 -0.74
N ALA A 215 -38.30 4.59 0.13
CA ALA A 215 -37.70 5.69 0.84
C ALA A 215 -36.51 6.33 0.08
N ASN A 216 -35.91 5.61 -0.89
CA ASN A 216 -34.63 5.93 -1.54
C ASN A 216 -33.51 6.13 -0.51
N THR A 217 -33.33 5.15 0.38
CA THR A 217 -32.30 5.16 1.43
C THR A 217 -31.66 3.79 1.60
N TRP A 218 -30.41 3.78 2.01
CA TRP A 218 -29.73 2.57 2.46
C TRP A 218 -30.09 2.26 3.92
N LYS A 219 -30.13 0.97 4.27
CA LYS A 219 -30.41 0.47 5.61
C LYS A 219 -29.37 -0.58 5.97
N PRO A 220 -28.39 -0.25 6.83
CA PRO A 220 -27.46 -1.25 7.37
C PRO A 220 -28.21 -2.23 8.27
N HIS A 221 -27.78 -3.50 8.23
CA HIS A 221 -28.30 -4.58 9.08
C HIS A 221 -27.37 -4.88 10.25
N PHE A 222 -26.40 -4.04 10.50
CA PHE A 222 -25.47 -4.09 11.63
C PHE A 222 -25.61 -2.83 12.49
N ASN A 223 -25.16 -2.91 13.72
CA ASN A 223 -25.12 -1.78 14.65
C ASN A 223 -23.67 -1.35 14.85
N ILE A 224 -23.35 -0.13 14.44
CA ILE A 224 -22.15 0.54 14.89
C ILE A 224 -22.52 1.26 16.19
N ASN A 225 -21.72 1.12 17.24
CA ASN A 225 -22.12 1.41 18.64
C ASN A 225 -22.34 2.89 18.99
N ILE A 226 -22.51 3.81 18.06
CA ILE A 226 -22.70 5.23 18.36
C ILE A 226 -24.19 5.58 18.28
N SER A 227 -24.79 5.83 19.43
CA SER A 227 -26.21 6.20 19.55
C SER A 227 -26.47 7.58 18.92
N GLY A 228 -27.34 7.63 17.91
CA GLY A 228 -27.83 8.85 17.32
C GLY A 228 -27.14 9.28 16.00
N VAL A 229 -26.15 8.56 15.54
CA VAL A 229 -25.49 8.80 14.26
C VAL A 229 -26.40 8.34 13.11
N LEU A 230 -26.58 9.20 12.10
CA LEU A 230 -27.23 8.85 10.84
C LEU A 230 -26.17 8.31 9.89
N TYR A 231 -26.44 7.14 9.35
CA TYR A 231 -25.52 6.51 8.41
C TYR A 231 -25.70 7.01 6.98
N HIS A 232 -24.60 7.33 6.35
CA HIS A 232 -24.47 7.67 4.94
C HIS A 232 -23.49 6.71 4.27
N THR A 233 -23.95 6.00 3.26
CA THR A 233 -23.11 5.04 2.53
C THR A 233 -22.38 5.73 1.39
N LEU A 234 -21.14 5.35 1.14
CA LEU A 234 -20.38 5.79 -0.03
C LEU A 234 -20.65 4.87 -1.22
N ALA A 235 -21.42 5.37 -2.19
CA ALA A 235 -21.54 4.78 -3.51
C ALA A 235 -20.50 5.42 -4.47
N PRO A 236 -20.20 4.79 -5.63
CA PRO A 236 -19.22 5.34 -6.58
C PRO A 236 -19.46 6.80 -7.00
N TYR A 237 -20.74 7.22 -7.12
CA TYR A 237 -21.06 8.60 -7.45
C TYR A 237 -20.96 9.57 -6.27
N ASP A 238 -21.01 9.08 -5.03
CA ASP A 238 -20.67 9.88 -3.85
C ASP A 238 -19.17 10.21 -3.89
N PHE A 239 -18.32 9.21 -4.05
CA PHE A 239 -16.87 9.38 -4.19
C PHE A 239 -16.52 10.34 -5.34
N ALA A 240 -17.16 10.12 -6.51
CA ALA A 240 -16.95 10.98 -7.68
C ALA A 240 -17.42 12.43 -7.48
N THR A 241 -18.40 12.67 -6.58
CA THR A 241 -18.85 14.02 -6.20
C THR A 241 -17.91 14.65 -5.19
N ILE A 242 -17.52 13.91 -4.17
CA ILE A 242 -16.68 14.40 -3.07
C ILE A 242 -15.28 14.77 -3.61
N TYR A 243 -14.67 13.92 -4.43
CA TYR A 243 -13.30 14.11 -4.95
C TYR A 243 -13.25 14.66 -6.39
N ASP A 244 -14.36 15.24 -6.88
CA ASP A 244 -14.49 15.99 -8.15
C ASP A 244 -14.07 15.22 -9.42
N LEU A 245 -14.48 13.94 -9.54
CA LEU A 245 -14.26 13.13 -10.75
C LEU A 245 -15.29 13.40 -11.85
N LEU A 246 -16.51 13.84 -11.49
CA LEU A 246 -17.62 13.99 -12.43
C LEU A 246 -17.32 14.90 -13.64
N PRO A 247 -16.58 16.03 -13.49
CA PRO A 247 -16.19 16.86 -14.63
C PRO A 247 -15.30 16.13 -15.63
N LEU A 248 -14.39 15.25 -15.16
CA LEU A 248 -13.51 14.44 -16.00
C LEU A 248 -14.33 13.39 -16.77
N TRP A 249 -15.23 12.67 -16.09
CA TRP A 249 -16.12 11.72 -16.74
C TRP A 249 -17.01 12.40 -17.80
N GLY A 250 -17.49 13.62 -17.51
CA GLY A 250 -18.26 14.43 -18.46
C GLY A 250 -17.48 14.81 -19.72
N GLN A 251 -16.17 14.84 -19.67
CA GLN A 251 -15.27 15.09 -20.78
C GLN A 251 -14.78 13.81 -21.49
N GLY A 252 -15.24 12.62 -21.04
CA GLY A 252 -14.81 11.34 -21.58
C GLY A 252 -13.43 10.87 -21.07
N VAL A 253 -12.95 11.45 -19.97
CA VAL A 253 -11.76 10.99 -19.23
C VAL A 253 -12.26 10.00 -18.17
N THR A 254 -12.20 8.71 -18.47
CA THR A 254 -12.87 7.63 -17.74
C THR A 254 -11.97 6.41 -17.51
N GLY A 255 -10.67 6.54 -17.74
CA GLY A 255 -9.69 5.46 -17.64
C GLY A 255 -9.59 4.58 -18.90
N LYS A 256 -10.25 4.98 -19.98
CA LYS A 256 -10.33 4.18 -21.22
C LYS A 256 -8.97 3.85 -21.79
N GLY A 257 -8.72 2.54 -21.95
CA GLY A 257 -7.48 1.99 -22.53
C GLY A 257 -6.33 1.88 -21.55
N VAL A 258 -6.56 2.18 -20.27
CA VAL A 258 -5.63 1.98 -19.17
C VAL A 258 -5.95 0.66 -18.48
N THR A 259 -4.95 -0.10 -18.08
CA THR A 259 -5.09 -1.35 -17.33
C THR A 259 -4.66 -1.14 -15.88
N ILE A 260 -5.55 -1.49 -14.95
CA ILE A 260 -5.27 -1.56 -13.51
C ILE A 260 -5.29 -3.04 -13.11
N ALA A 261 -4.22 -3.53 -12.52
CA ALA A 261 -4.13 -4.85 -11.93
C ALA A 261 -4.24 -4.75 -10.41
N ALA A 262 -5.27 -5.38 -9.84
CA ALA A 262 -5.38 -5.65 -8.41
C ALA A 262 -4.62 -6.95 -8.12
N VAL A 263 -3.73 -6.91 -7.14
CA VAL A 263 -2.89 -8.04 -6.75
C VAL A 263 -3.54 -8.76 -5.58
N GLU A 264 -3.75 -10.08 -5.73
CA GLU A 264 -4.56 -10.86 -4.81
C GLU A 264 -4.00 -12.27 -4.59
N ASP A 265 -4.38 -12.87 -3.47
CA ASP A 265 -4.16 -14.29 -3.21
C ASP A 265 -5.46 -15.11 -3.20
N SER A 266 -6.60 -14.47 -3.53
CA SER A 266 -7.92 -15.08 -3.69
C SER A 266 -8.59 -14.68 -4.99
N ASN A 267 -9.52 -15.52 -5.47
CA ASN A 267 -10.43 -15.18 -6.56
C ASN A 267 -11.73 -14.61 -6.02
N LEU A 268 -12.46 -13.87 -6.84
CA LEU A 268 -13.89 -13.66 -6.57
C LEU A 268 -14.63 -15.00 -6.54
N LEU A 269 -15.57 -15.18 -5.59
CA LEU A 269 -16.47 -16.33 -5.63
C LEU A 269 -17.29 -16.32 -6.93
N HIS A 270 -17.82 -15.16 -7.29
CA HIS A 270 -18.58 -14.94 -8.51
C HIS A 270 -18.01 -13.76 -9.31
N PRO A 271 -17.31 -13.99 -10.43
CA PRO A 271 -16.79 -12.91 -11.29
C PRO A 271 -17.87 -11.93 -11.82
N ASP A 272 -19.16 -12.29 -11.71
CA ASP A 272 -20.27 -11.41 -12.05
C ASP A 272 -20.57 -10.36 -10.97
N ASP A 273 -19.97 -10.43 -9.78
CA ASP A 273 -20.14 -9.45 -8.70
C ASP A 273 -19.67 -8.07 -9.16
N TRP A 274 -18.53 -7.97 -9.83
CA TRP A 274 -18.06 -6.74 -10.45
C TRP A 274 -19.10 -6.11 -11.41
N ARG A 275 -19.80 -6.92 -12.23
CA ARG A 275 -20.84 -6.43 -13.12
C ARG A 275 -22.09 -6.00 -12.37
N THR A 276 -22.43 -6.74 -11.32
CA THR A 276 -23.56 -6.44 -10.44
C THR A 276 -23.36 -5.14 -9.68
N PHE A 277 -22.16 -4.91 -9.15
CA PHE A 277 -21.74 -3.65 -8.55
C PHE A 277 -21.95 -2.49 -9.56
N ARG A 278 -21.34 -2.57 -10.72
CA ARG A 278 -21.45 -1.52 -11.74
C ARG A 278 -22.89 -1.22 -12.15
N LYS A 279 -23.71 -2.24 -12.29
CA LYS A 279 -25.14 -2.10 -12.63
C LYS A 279 -25.94 -1.50 -11.47
N THR A 280 -25.63 -1.90 -10.23
CA THR A 280 -26.30 -1.39 -9.03
C THR A 280 -26.11 0.12 -8.89
N PHE A 281 -24.93 0.61 -9.18
CA PHE A 281 -24.54 2.00 -9.01
C PHE A 281 -24.56 2.82 -10.32
N GLY A 282 -25.09 2.29 -11.43
CA GLY A 282 -25.25 3.01 -12.70
C GLY A 282 -23.95 3.30 -13.44
N LEU A 283 -22.90 2.49 -13.20
CA LEU A 283 -21.63 2.53 -13.93
C LEU A 283 -21.68 1.73 -15.25
N ASP A 284 -22.71 0.92 -15.46
CA ASP A 284 -22.91 0.10 -16.66
C ASP A 284 -23.13 0.92 -17.95
N LYS A 285 -23.36 2.22 -17.83
CA LYS A 285 -23.36 3.15 -18.98
C LYS A 285 -21.97 3.35 -19.59
N PHE A 286 -20.91 3.09 -18.86
CA PHE A 286 -19.53 3.09 -19.34
C PHE A 286 -19.20 1.71 -19.89
N THR A 287 -18.99 1.62 -21.20
CA THR A 287 -19.01 0.34 -21.92
C THR A 287 -17.65 -0.10 -22.47
N HIS A 288 -16.59 0.66 -22.19
CA HIS A 288 -15.24 0.34 -22.67
C HIS A 288 -14.41 -0.43 -21.65
N GLY A 289 -14.76 -0.34 -20.38
CA GLY A 289 -14.10 -1.09 -19.31
C GLY A 289 -14.34 -2.60 -19.43
N SER A 290 -13.37 -3.38 -19.00
CA SER A 290 -13.42 -4.84 -18.95
C SER A 290 -12.94 -5.35 -17.60
N PHE A 291 -13.27 -6.60 -17.29
CA PHE A 291 -12.77 -7.31 -16.11
C PHE A 291 -12.32 -8.71 -16.50
N GLN A 292 -11.19 -9.13 -15.99
CA GLN A 292 -10.69 -10.51 -16.10
C GLN A 292 -9.89 -10.92 -14.86
N GLN A 293 -9.97 -12.20 -14.52
CA GLN A 293 -9.08 -12.83 -13.54
C GLN A 293 -7.92 -13.48 -14.28
N ILE A 294 -6.69 -13.24 -13.83
CA ILE A 294 -5.47 -13.75 -14.45
C ILE A 294 -4.56 -14.38 -13.39
N TYR A 295 -3.73 -15.30 -13.83
CA TYR A 295 -2.76 -16.04 -13.00
C TYR A 295 -1.39 -15.97 -13.68
N PRO A 296 -0.65 -14.87 -13.55
CA PRO A 296 0.52 -14.60 -14.39
C PRO A 296 1.73 -15.47 -14.03
N GLY A 297 1.74 -16.70 -14.56
CA GLY A 297 2.83 -17.66 -14.37
C GLY A 297 2.81 -18.41 -13.04
N CYS A 298 1.70 -18.39 -12.34
CA CYS A 298 1.48 -19.03 -11.04
C CYS A 298 0.24 -19.95 -11.04
N ALA A 299 -0.01 -20.62 -9.91
CA ALA A 299 -1.19 -21.44 -9.71
C ALA A 299 -2.40 -20.58 -9.33
N ASN A 300 -3.59 -20.98 -9.80
CA ASN A 300 -4.86 -20.38 -9.42
C ASN A 300 -5.13 -20.61 -7.92
N PRO A 301 -5.37 -19.57 -7.11
CA PRO A 301 -5.57 -19.69 -5.65
C PRO A 301 -6.90 -20.36 -5.28
N GLY A 302 -7.93 -20.25 -6.11
CA GLY A 302 -9.30 -20.54 -5.66
C GLY A 302 -9.83 -19.44 -4.74
N GLN A 303 -10.65 -19.82 -3.77
CA GLN A 303 -11.11 -18.98 -2.66
C GLN A 303 -10.37 -19.41 -1.40
N ASN A 304 -9.93 -18.45 -0.57
CA ASN A 304 -9.13 -18.72 0.62
C ASN A 304 -9.57 -17.95 1.88
N GLY A 305 -10.57 -17.07 1.77
CA GLY A 305 -11.07 -16.20 2.85
C GLY A 305 -10.89 -14.70 2.56
N ASP A 306 -10.07 -14.34 1.57
CA ASP A 306 -9.80 -12.94 1.21
C ASP A 306 -10.65 -12.45 0.02
N GLU A 307 -11.82 -13.09 -0.24
CA GLU A 307 -12.74 -12.70 -1.31
C GLU A 307 -13.29 -11.29 -1.14
N THR A 308 -13.35 -10.77 0.08
CA THR A 308 -13.74 -9.37 0.37
C THR A 308 -12.72 -8.41 -0.25
N GLU A 309 -11.43 -8.66 -0.01
CA GLU A 309 -10.36 -7.82 -0.58
C GLU A 309 -10.39 -7.86 -2.11
N ALA A 310 -10.44 -9.07 -2.68
CA ALA A 310 -10.51 -9.25 -4.12
C ALA A 310 -11.71 -8.54 -4.76
N ALA A 311 -12.87 -8.48 -4.08
CA ALA A 311 -14.05 -7.81 -4.58
C ALA A 311 -13.91 -6.28 -4.54
N LEU A 312 -13.52 -5.72 -3.39
CA LEU A 312 -13.43 -4.28 -3.23
C LEU A 312 -12.36 -3.66 -4.16
N ASP A 313 -11.23 -4.30 -4.33
CA ASP A 313 -10.13 -3.79 -5.16
C ASP A 313 -10.54 -3.63 -6.62
N VAL A 314 -11.16 -4.65 -7.21
CA VAL A 314 -11.62 -4.57 -8.61
C VAL A 314 -12.81 -3.63 -8.79
N GLU A 315 -13.66 -3.53 -7.78
CA GLU A 315 -14.85 -2.68 -7.82
C GLU A 315 -14.49 -1.20 -7.67
N TRP A 316 -13.65 -0.85 -6.70
CA TRP A 316 -13.31 0.54 -6.41
C TRP A 316 -12.27 1.11 -7.38
N SER A 317 -11.39 0.28 -7.95
CA SER A 317 -10.63 0.66 -9.14
C SER A 317 -11.56 1.07 -10.30
N SER A 318 -12.60 0.27 -10.56
CA SER A 318 -13.59 0.60 -11.62
C SER A 318 -14.60 1.68 -11.21
N ALA A 319 -14.79 1.94 -9.91
CA ALA A 319 -15.64 3.02 -9.42
C ALA A 319 -15.06 4.39 -9.77
N SER A 320 -13.75 4.55 -9.68
CA SER A 320 -13.04 5.80 -10.00
C SER A 320 -12.72 5.92 -11.50
N ALA A 321 -12.38 4.79 -12.17
CA ALA A 321 -12.06 4.74 -13.59
C ALA A 321 -13.00 3.80 -14.36
N PRO A 322 -14.25 4.21 -14.65
CA PRO A 322 -15.30 3.29 -15.09
C PRO A 322 -15.13 2.69 -16.49
N ASP A 323 -14.19 3.15 -17.30
CA ASP A 323 -13.81 2.56 -18.59
C ASP A 323 -12.40 1.94 -18.59
N ALA A 324 -11.72 1.81 -17.44
CA ALA A 324 -10.46 1.10 -17.34
C ALA A 324 -10.63 -0.42 -17.53
N ASN A 325 -9.57 -1.09 -17.96
CA ASN A 325 -9.50 -2.55 -17.93
C ASN A 325 -9.00 -2.98 -16.54
N ILE A 326 -9.80 -3.77 -15.84
CA ILE A 326 -9.47 -4.27 -14.51
C ILE A 326 -9.01 -5.73 -14.62
N GLU A 327 -7.85 -6.03 -14.08
CA GLU A 327 -7.29 -7.37 -13.98
C GLU A 327 -7.19 -7.74 -12.50
N LEU A 328 -7.86 -8.81 -12.09
CA LEU A 328 -7.61 -9.48 -10.83
C LEU A 328 -6.44 -10.43 -11.04
N SER A 329 -5.25 -10.04 -10.60
CA SER A 329 -4.03 -10.83 -10.70
C SER A 329 -3.86 -11.63 -9.42
N ALA A 330 -4.32 -12.88 -9.42
CA ALA A 330 -4.38 -13.70 -8.22
C ALA A 330 -3.48 -14.94 -8.33
N CYS A 331 -2.69 -15.22 -7.30
CA CYS A 331 -1.81 -16.39 -7.23
C CYS A 331 -1.97 -17.13 -5.90
N ALA A 332 -1.88 -18.47 -5.96
CA ALA A 332 -1.93 -19.29 -4.76
C ALA A 332 -0.68 -19.12 -3.90
N ASN A 333 -0.86 -19.01 -2.59
CA ASN A 333 0.23 -19.14 -1.63
C ASN A 333 0.90 -20.51 -1.74
N SER A 334 2.22 -20.56 -1.66
CA SER A 334 2.97 -21.79 -1.44
C SER A 334 3.12 -22.06 0.07
N ALA A 335 3.97 -23.02 0.46
CA ALA A 335 4.23 -23.29 1.87
C ALA A 335 4.85 -22.08 2.59
N THR A 336 5.66 -21.29 1.89
CA THR A 336 6.40 -20.16 2.46
C THR A 336 6.58 -18.98 1.49
N THR A 337 5.88 -18.96 0.35
CA THR A 337 5.92 -17.84 -0.60
C THR A 337 4.52 -17.30 -0.77
N SER A 338 4.36 -16.01 -0.59
CA SER A 338 3.09 -15.32 -0.77
C SER A 338 2.63 -15.39 -2.23
N GLY A 339 1.34 -15.60 -2.43
CA GLY A 339 0.70 -15.49 -3.74
C GLY A 339 0.77 -14.07 -4.30
N LEU A 340 0.80 -13.07 -3.43
CA LEU A 340 0.94 -11.65 -3.81
C LEU A 340 2.26 -11.41 -4.54
N ASP A 341 3.41 -11.85 -3.96
CA ASP A 341 4.72 -11.74 -4.62
C ASP A 341 4.73 -12.45 -5.98
N LEU A 342 4.17 -13.66 -6.04
CA LEU A 342 4.11 -14.40 -7.30
C LEU A 342 3.26 -13.69 -8.34
N ALA A 343 2.18 -13.02 -7.94
CA ALA A 343 1.31 -12.23 -8.81
C ALA A 343 2.02 -10.96 -9.31
N ILE A 344 2.69 -10.21 -8.42
CA ILE A 344 3.46 -9.01 -8.78
C ILE A 344 4.60 -9.38 -9.72
N LEU A 345 5.41 -10.38 -9.35
CA LEU A 345 6.53 -10.85 -10.18
C LEU A 345 6.05 -11.36 -11.55
N GLY A 346 4.89 -12.01 -11.58
CA GLY A 346 4.28 -12.46 -12.82
C GLY A 346 3.82 -11.31 -13.72
N LEU A 347 3.22 -10.27 -13.16
CA LEU A 347 2.85 -9.05 -13.89
C LEU A 347 4.08 -8.38 -14.49
N ILE A 348 5.10 -8.12 -13.68
CA ILE A 348 6.36 -7.49 -14.09
C ILE A 348 7.05 -8.30 -15.20
N GLU A 349 7.12 -9.63 -15.08
CA GLU A 349 7.84 -10.48 -16.03
C GLU A 349 7.14 -10.60 -17.38
N PHE A 350 5.78 -10.71 -17.41
CA PHE A 350 5.07 -11.12 -18.61
C PHE A 350 4.20 -10.04 -19.25
N ALA A 351 3.58 -9.19 -18.46
CA ALA A 351 2.59 -8.24 -18.96
C ALA A 351 2.44 -7.03 -18.01
N PRO A 352 3.45 -6.16 -17.89
CA PRO A 352 3.38 -5.02 -16.99
C PRO A 352 2.13 -4.17 -17.27
N PRO A 353 1.20 -4.00 -16.30
CA PRO A 353 0.04 -3.14 -16.46
C PRO A 353 0.44 -1.66 -16.39
N ASP A 354 -0.50 -0.75 -16.64
CA ASP A 354 -0.25 0.68 -16.42
C ASP A 354 -0.17 1.04 -14.93
N ILE A 355 -0.95 0.31 -14.11
CA ILE A 355 -1.10 0.55 -12.68
C ILE A 355 -1.25 -0.79 -11.97
N ILE A 356 -0.60 -0.94 -10.82
CA ILE A 356 -0.82 -2.02 -9.85
C ILE A 356 -1.45 -1.40 -8.60
N THR A 357 -2.40 -2.08 -7.97
CA THR A 357 -2.89 -1.80 -6.62
C THR A 357 -2.77 -3.05 -5.76
N ASP A 358 -2.32 -2.86 -4.52
CA ASP A 358 -2.08 -3.91 -3.52
C ASP A 358 -2.65 -3.43 -2.18
N SER A 359 -3.56 -4.21 -1.62
CA SER A 359 -4.27 -3.87 -0.39
C SER A 359 -3.89 -4.76 0.79
N TYR A 360 -2.67 -5.26 0.77
CA TYR A 360 -2.11 -6.14 1.78
C TYR A 360 -0.83 -5.55 2.38
N GLY A 361 -0.54 -5.91 3.62
CA GLY A 361 0.71 -5.51 4.28
C GLY A 361 0.95 -6.23 5.60
N LEU A 362 2.13 -6.01 6.15
CA LEU A 362 2.56 -6.44 7.47
C LEU A 362 3.60 -5.42 7.97
N CYS A 363 4.09 -5.56 9.19
CA CYS A 363 5.07 -4.60 9.70
C CYS A 363 6.52 -5.02 9.44
N GLU A 364 7.40 -4.01 9.21
CA GLU A 364 8.84 -4.21 8.95
C GLU A 364 9.55 -5.09 9.98
N THR A 365 9.13 -5.05 11.24
CA THR A 365 9.77 -5.81 12.32
C THR A 365 9.30 -7.27 12.41
N VAL A 366 8.30 -7.69 11.64
CA VAL A 366 7.79 -9.08 11.59
C VAL A 366 8.21 -9.76 10.30
N THR A 367 8.12 -9.07 9.17
CA THR A 367 8.41 -9.58 7.83
C THR A 367 9.86 -9.99 7.66
N GLY A 368 10.79 -9.14 8.06
CA GLY A 368 12.23 -9.39 7.97
C GLY A 368 12.89 -8.87 6.69
N ALA A 369 14.20 -8.62 6.77
CA ALA A 369 14.93 -7.85 5.77
C ALA A 369 15.01 -8.48 4.37
N ALA A 370 14.85 -9.79 4.24
CA ALA A 370 14.90 -10.45 2.93
C ALA A 370 13.61 -10.27 2.13
N GLU A 371 12.47 -10.34 2.81
CA GLU A 371 11.15 -10.11 2.23
C GLU A 371 10.97 -8.64 1.86
N ILE A 372 11.25 -7.72 2.77
CA ILE A 372 11.24 -6.28 2.51
C ILE A 372 12.13 -5.92 1.30
N ALA A 373 13.28 -6.60 1.14
CA ALA A 373 14.14 -6.38 -0.01
C ALA A 373 13.52 -6.89 -1.33
N LEU A 374 12.69 -7.94 -1.28
CA LEU A 374 11.93 -8.43 -2.42
C LEU A 374 10.83 -7.42 -2.80
N GLU A 375 9.98 -7.05 -1.87
CA GLU A 375 8.87 -6.10 -2.07
C GLU A 375 9.36 -4.75 -2.61
N ASN A 376 10.44 -4.22 -2.03
CA ASN A 376 11.06 -3.00 -2.55
C ASN A 376 11.65 -3.18 -3.97
N LEU A 377 12.17 -4.36 -4.30
CA LEU A 377 12.65 -4.67 -5.65
C LEU A 377 11.49 -4.73 -6.65
N GLU A 378 10.37 -5.30 -6.28
CA GLU A 378 9.15 -5.38 -7.08
C GLU A 378 8.62 -3.99 -7.44
N ALA A 379 8.45 -3.11 -6.44
CA ALA A 379 8.04 -1.72 -6.67
C ALA A 379 9.05 -0.96 -7.54
N GLN A 380 10.36 -1.18 -7.34
CA GLN A 380 11.41 -0.59 -8.16
C GLN A 380 11.35 -1.07 -9.61
N LEU A 381 11.09 -2.36 -9.84
CA LEU A 381 10.96 -2.93 -11.19
C LEU A 381 9.71 -2.38 -11.89
N ALA A 382 8.57 -2.34 -11.20
CA ALA A 382 7.34 -1.73 -11.71
C ALA A 382 7.57 -0.28 -12.15
N THR A 383 8.21 0.54 -11.32
CA THR A 383 8.59 1.93 -11.63
C THR A 383 9.42 2.06 -12.90
N LEU A 384 10.42 1.18 -13.10
CA LEU A 384 11.26 1.17 -14.31
C LEU A 384 10.48 0.82 -15.58
N GLU A 385 9.40 0.05 -15.45
CA GLU A 385 8.51 -0.36 -16.55
C GLU A 385 7.41 0.67 -16.83
N GLY A 386 7.37 1.74 -16.02
CA GLY A 386 6.39 2.81 -16.13
C GLY A 386 5.06 2.49 -15.47
N THR A 387 4.99 1.42 -14.69
CA THR A 387 3.84 1.06 -13.88
C THR A 387 3.83 1.88 -12.60
N THR A 388 2.69 2.50 -12.29
CA THR A 388 2.48 3.14 -10.97
C THR A 388 1.99 2.08 -10.01
N PHE A 389 2.63 1.95 -8.86
CA PHE A 389 2.27 0.97 -7.85
C PHE A 389 1.64 1.67 -6.65
N PHE A 390 0.38 1.39 -6.37
CA PHE A 390 -0.36 1.87 -5.21
C PHE A 390 -0.45 0.78 -4.16
N ILE A 391 -0.25 1.15 -2.88
CA ILE A 391 -0.32 0.25 -1.75
C ILE A 391 -1.24 0.88 -0.69
N ALA A 392 -2.15 0.10 -0.10
CA ALA A 392 -2.92 0.51 1.06
C ALA A 392 -1.99 0.61 2.27
N GLN A 393 -2.03 1.75 2.98
CA GLN A 393 -1.07 2.03 4.04
C GLN A 393 -1.26 1.15 5.28
N GLY A 394 -2.48 0.66 5.52
CA GLY A 394 -2.83 -0.11 6.71
C GLY A 394 -3.88 0.56 7.59
N ASP A 395 -4.38 -0.22 8.54
CA ASP A 395 -5.60 0.08 9.28
C ASP A 395 -5.40 0.14 10.80
N THR A 396 -4.16 0.20 11.28
CA THR A 396 -3.83 0.06 12.70
C THR A 396 -2.98 1.20 13.27
N GLY A 397 -3.12 2.39 12.69
CA GLY A 397 -2.43 3.59 13.16
C GLY A 397 -0.91 3.49 13.02
N ALA A 398 -0.16 3.91 14.03
CA ALA A 398 1.30 3.86 14.01
C ALA A 398 1.88 2.51 14.48
N ASP A 399 1.06 1.45 14.59
CA ASP A 399 1.51 0.08 14.87
C ASP A 399 0.98 -0.92 13.83
N GLU A 400 1.67 -1.02 12.73
CA GLU A 400 1.36 -2.00 11.67
C GLU A 400 1.58 -3.46 12.10
N CYS A 401 2.13 -3.70 13.31
CA CYS A 401 2.22 -5.04 13.89
C CYS A 401 0.94 -5.50 14.59
N ALA A 402 -0.03 -4.64 14.83
CA ALA A 402 -1.27 -4.97 15.53
C ALA A 402 -1.99 -6.22 14.98
N PRO A 403 -2.04 -6.51 13.66
CA PRO A 403 -2.67 -7.72 13.14
C PRO A 403 -2.08 -9.05 13.66
N VAL A 404 -0.84 -9.05 14.14
CA VAL A 404 -0.20 -10.24 14.74
C VAL A 404 -0.19 -10.21 16.27
N GLU A 405 -0.79 -9.19 16.89
CA GLU A 405 -0.91 -9.04 18.33
C GLU A 405 -2.19 -9.71 18.88
N PRO A 406 -2.18 -10.20 20.12
CA PRO A 406 -3.35 -10.84 20.72
C PRO A 406 -4.29 -9.86 21.43
N THR A 407 -4.17 -8.55 21.19
CA THR A 407 -4.84 -7.47 21.92
C THR A 407 -5.47 -6.48 20.94
N ASN A 408 -6.43 -5.69 21.39
CA ASN A 408 -7.03 -4.58 20.64
C ASN A 408 -6.35 -3.25 20.99
N TYR A 409 -5.06 -3.29 21.26
CA TYR A 409 -4.20 -2.14 21.56
C TYR A 409 -2.73 -2.52 21.33
N ALA A 410 -1.92 -1.58 20.94
CA ALA A 410 -0.49 -1.77 20.67
C ALA A 410 0.28 -2.29 21.88
N ILE A 411 1.09 -3.31 21.68
CA ILE A 411 1.99 -3.89 22.70
C ILE A 411 3.45 -4.01 22.23
N LEU A 412 3.73 -3.73 20.95
CA LEU A 412 5.06 -3.79 20.35
C LEU A 412 5.66 -2.41 20.04
N GLY A 413 4.89 -1.34 20.26
CA GLY A 413 5.31 0.04 20.05
C GLY A 413 5.10 0.51 18.61
N ILE A 414 5.74 1.61 18.23
CA ILE A 414 5.61 2.20 16.90
C ILE A 414 6.31 1.32 15.87
N ASN A 415 5.57 0.94 14.83
CA ASN A 415 6.05 0.14 13.70
C ASN A 415 5.46 0.64 12.39
N SER A 416 6.23 0.56 11.31
CA SER A 416 5.82 0.91 9.95
C SER A 416 5.52 -0.33 9.13
N GLY A 417 4.71 -0.19 8.08
CA GLY A 417 4.46 -1.24 7.10
C GLY A 417 5.71 -1.61 6.29
N ASP A 418 5.79 -2.85 5.83
CA ASP A 418 6.92 -3.42 5.11
C ASP A 418 6.99 -2.94 3.65
N ASN A 419 5.97 -3.25 2.85
CA ASN A 419 5.88 -2.89 1.44
C ASN A 419 5.68 -1.38 1.23
N THR A 420 4.92 -0.72 2.13
CA THR A 420 4.67 0.73 2.12
C THR A 420 5.94 1.56 2.39
N ALA A 421 6.92 0.98 3.08
CA ALA A 421 8.22 1.62 3.29
C ALA A 421 9.06 1.77 2.00
N SER A 422 8.63 1.20 0.87
CA SER A 422 9.32 1.37 -0.42
C SER A 422 9.30 2.82 -0.89
N ALA A 423 10.41 3.28 -1.46
CA ALA A 423 10.51 4.59 -2.08
C ALA A 423 10.00 4.61 -3.53
N TYR A 424 9.42 3.53 -4.03
CA TYR A 424 9.01 3.31 -5.41
C TYR A 424 7.52 2.99 -5.56
N ALA A 425 6.78 3.08 -4.45
CA ALA A 425 5.33 2.91 -4.41
C ALA A 425 4.65 4.20 -3.91
N VAL A 426 3.37 4.33 -4.21
CA VAL A 426 2.49 5.38 -3.68
C VAL A 426 1.64 4.80 -2.58
N ASP A 427 1.85 5.26 -1.35
CA ASP A 427 1.12 4.78 -0.19
C ASP A 427 -0.15 5.60 0.02
N VAL A 428 -1.28 4.91 0.18
CA VAL A 428 -2.59 5.55 0.30
C VAL A 428 -3.18 5.27 1.68
N GLY A 429 -3.20 6.29 2.53
CA GLY A 429 -3.73 6.25 3.88
C GLY A 429 -5.24 6.47 3.96
N GLY A 430 -5.73 6.56 5.20
CA GLY A 430 -7.15 6.63 5.54
C GLY A 430 -7.61 7.96 6.13
N THR A 431 -8.77 8.48 5.66
CA THR A 431 -9.49 9.60 6.28
C THR A 431 -10.89 9.19 6.69
N ASP A 432 -11.54 10.02 7.49
CA ASP A 432 -12.98 9.94 7.77
C ASP A 432 -13.63 11.31 7.53
N PHE A 433 -14.96 11.34 7.38
CA PHE A 433 -15.70 12.57 7.16
C PHE A 433 -16.06 13.25 8.48
N MET A 434 -15.77 14.53 8.55
CA MET A 434 -15.99 15.39 9.72
C MET A 434 -17.45 15.86 9.88
N ALA A 435 -18.38 15.39 9.05
CA ALA A 435 -19.75 15.89 9.01
C ALA A 435 -20.48 15.73 10.36
N GLN A 436 -20.37 14.58 11.01
CA GLN A 436 -21.01 14.33 12.31
C GLN A 436 -20.32 15.12 13.43
N TYR A 437 -18.98 15.13 13.48
CA TYR A 437 -18.24 15.94 14.45
C TYR A 437 -18.60 17.41 14.37
N ASN A 438 -18.69 17.98 13.17
CA ASN A 438 -19.11 19.38 12.96
C ASN A 438 -20.55 19.62 13.42
N SER A 439 -21.42 18.62 13.31
CA SER A 439 -22.77 18.70 13.85
C SER A 439 -22.77 18.78 15.38
N ASP A 440 -21.97 17.96 16.05
CA ASP A 440 -21.93 17.84 17.49
C ASP A 440 -21.23 19.04 18.16
N VAL A 441 -20.15 19.53 17.57
CA VAL A 441 -19.34 20.62 18.15
C VAL A 441 -19.78 22.00 17.70
N SER A 442 -20.20 22.16 16.45
CA SER A 442 -20.48 23.48 15.84
C SER A 442 -21.93 23.64 15.40
N GLY A 443 -22.77 22.62 15.52
CA GLY A 443 -24.18 22.65 15.14
C GLY A 443 -24.42 22.75 13.63
N ILE A 444 -23.46 22.36 12.80
CA ILE A 444 -23.60 22.34 11.35
C ILE A 444 -24.36 21.07 10.97
N PRO A 445 -25.56 21.14 10.38
CA PRO A 445 -26.33 19.95 10.09
C PRO A 445 -25.60 19.03 9.11
N VAL A 446 -25.61 17.73 9.35
CA VAL A 446 -25.07 16.70 8.44
C VAL A 446 -25.70 16.82 7.04
N SER A 447 -26.97 17.27 6.97
CA SER A 447 -27.69 17.57 5.71
C SER A 447 -27.07 18.72 4.88
N THR A 448 -26.04 19.40 5.39
CA THR A 448 -25.24 20.34 4.59
C THR A 448 -24.46 19.61 3.51
N TYR A 449 -24.03 18.39 3.80
CA TYR A 449 -23.16 17.59 2.94
C TYR A 449 -23.89 16.41 2.27
N TRP A 450 -24.97 15.93 2.89
CA TRP A 450 -25.70 14.76 2.45
C TRP A 450 -27.15 15.06 2.17
N SER A 451 -27.67 14.55 1.06
CA SER A 451 -29.11 14.54 0.77
C SER A 451 -29.83 13.55 1.69
N ALA A 452 -31.05 13.89 2.10
CA ALA A 452 -31.91 12.99 2.89
C ALA A 452 -32.33 11.71 2.13
N THR A 453 -32.16 11.68 0.83
CA THR A 453 -32.47 10.51 -0.03
C THR A 453 -31.39 10.34 -1.08
N ASN A 454 -31.16 9.09 -1.46
CA ASN A 454 -30.21 8.72 -2.50
C ASN A 454 -30.83 8.87 -3.90
N ASP A 455 -30.04 9.18 -4.90
CA ASP A 455 -30.44 9.12 -6.29
C ASP A 455 -30.87 7.69 -6.67
N PRO A 456 -32.03 7.48 -7.29
CA PRO A 456 -32.56 6.13 -7.53
C PRO A 456 -31.73 5.31 -8.54
N LYS A 457 -30.83 5.92 -9.32
CA LYS A 457 -29.99 5.22 -10.32
C LYS A 457 -28.58 4.99 -9.82
N THR A 458 -27.96 6.05 -9.31
CA THR A 458 -26.56 6.03 -8.88
C THR A 458 -26.40 5.66 -7.41
N LYS A 459 -27.50 5.69 -6.65
CA LYS A 459 -27.54 5.44 -5.21
C LYS A 459 -26.75 6.46 -4.37
N ALA A 460 -26.30 7.55 -4.96
CA ALA A 460 -25.52 8.59 -4.31
C ALA A 460 -26.40 9.58 -3.55
N SER A 461 -25.85 10.19 -2.52
CA SER A 461 -26.48 11.22 -1.69
C SER A 461 -25.54 12.39 -1.34
N ALA A 462 -24.24 12.31 -1.62
CA ALA A 462 -23.29 13.41 -1.40
C ALA A 462 -23.62 14.62 -2.28
N LEU A 463 -23.52 15.81 -1.70
CA LEU A 463 -23.86 17.08 -2.37
C LEU A 463 -22.63 17.87 -2.82
N SER A 464 -21.48 17.64 -2.18
CA SER A 464 -20.22 18.36 -2.42
C SER A 464 -19.07 17.62 -1.75
N TYR A 465 -17.87 18.22 -1.78
CA TYR A 465 -16.78 17.85 -0.87
C TYR A 465 -17.26 17.90 0.59
N ILE A 466 -16.78 16.98 1.40
CA ILE A 466 -17.08 16.85 2.83
C ILE A 466 -15.77 17.05 3.59
N PRO A 467 -15.70 17.92 4.61
CA PRO A 467 -14.49 18.06 5.43
C PRO A 467 -14.00 16.73 5.98
N GLU A 468 -12.68 16.57 6.04
CA GLU A 468 -12.02 15.32 6.41
C GLU A 468 -11.16 15.47 7.67
N ILE A 469 -10.98 14.36 8.35
CA ILE A 469 -10.09 14.13 9.49
C ILE A 469 -9.31 12.81 9.22
N PRO A 470 -8.19 12.55 9.90
CA PRO A 470 -7.60 11.21 9.87
C PRO A 470 -8.63 10.19 10.35
N TRP A 471 -8.67 9.03 9.73
CA TRP A 471 -9.48 7.93 10.23
C TRP A 471 -8.86 7.38 11.51
N ASN A 472 -9.63 7.40 12.61
CA ASN A 472 -9.23 6.86 13.91
C ASN A 472 -10.48 6.59 14.75
N ASP A 473 -10.74 5.30 15.00
CA ASP A 473 -11.90 4.80 15.76
C ASP A 473 -11.53 4.49 17.21
N GLY A 474 -10.27 4.62 17.58
CA GLY A 474 -9.73 4.28 18.88
C GLY A 474 -10.10 5.27 19.98
N CYS A 475 -10.10 4.82 21.23
CA CYS A 475 -10.34 5.67 22.39
C CYS A 475 -9.28 6.77 22.61
N THR A 476 -8.14 6.68 21.93
CA THR A 476 -7.07 7.69 21.93
C THR A 476 -7.32 8.83 20.95
N SER A 477 -8.20 8.64 19.97
CA SER A 477 -8.56 9.71 19.03
C SER A 477 -8.98 10.98 19.77
N GLN A 478 -8.24 12.08 19.51
CA GLN A 478 -8.51 13.38 20.14
C GLN A 478 -9.95 13.84 19.89
N LEU A 479 -10.46 13.60 18.70
CA LEU A 479 -11.80 14.00 18.30
C LEU A 479 -12.86 13.19 19.04
N ILE A 480 -12.65 11.89 19.24
CA ILE A 480 -13.56 11.01 19.97
C ILE A 480 -13.59 11.38 21.46
N TYR A 481 -12.43 11.46 22.14
CA TYR A 481 -12.44 11.70 23.58
C TYR A 481 -12.81 13.14 23.95
N SER A 482 -12.58 14.11 23.07
CA SER A 482 -12.94 15.50 23.33
C SER A 482 -14.36 15.86 22.93
N ASP A 483 -15.06 15.00 22.20
CA ASP A 483 -16.43 15.23 21.75
C ASP A 483 -17.37 15.45 22.94
N PRO A 484 -18.22 16.51 22.93
CA PRO A 484 -19.24 16.75 23.95
C PRO A 484 -20.20 15.59 24.18
N VAL A 485 -20.53 14.82 23.13
CA VAL A 485 -21.40 13.64 23.22
C VAL A 485 -20.73 12.54 24.04
N ASN A 486 -19.40 12.43 24.01
CA ASN A 486 -18.61 11.46 24.76
C ASN A 486 -18.16 11.97 26.14
N GLY A 487 -18.53 13.21 26.54
CA GLY A 487 -18.25 13.78 27.83
C GLY A 487 -17.08 14.75 27.91
N SER A 488 -16.48 15.14 26.78
CA SER A 488 -15.40 16.14 26.69
C SER A 488 -14.21 15.86 27.61
N TYR A 489 -13.59 14.72 27.48
CA TYR A 489 -12.38 14.39 28.23
C TYR A 489 -11.21 15.27 27.78
N SER A 490 -10.28 15.54 28.67
CA SER A 490 -9.08 16.34 28.37
C SER A 490 -7.86 15.51 27.96
N GLN A 491 -7.96 14.18 28.12
CA GLN A 491 -6.92 13.22 27.76
C GLN A 491 -7.51 11.80 27.60
N SER A 492 -6.85 10.98 26.81
CA SER A 492 -7.23 9.59 26.55
C SER A 492 -6.75 8.63 27.65
N TYR A 493 -5.56 8.79 28.18
CA TYR A 493 -4.74 7.90 29.00
C TYR A 493 -4.86 8.12 30.51
N GLY A 494 -4.30 7.17 31.28
CA GLY A 494 -4.21 7.25 32.73
C GLY A 494 -5.55 7.02 33.45
N LEU A 495 -5.54 7.06 34.79
CA LEU A 495 -6.70 6.65 35.62
C LEU A 495 -7.98 7.44 35.32
N ASN A 496 -7.88 8.70 34.93
CA ASN A 496 -9.01 9.55 34.60
C ASN A 496 -9.16 9.81 33.10
N GLY A 497 -8.39 9.11 32.27
CA GLY A 497 -8.44 9.22 30.82
C GLY A 497 -9.67 8.53 30.24
N PHE A 498 -10.04 8.94 29.03
CA PHE A 498 -11.20 8.41 28.33
C PHE A 498 -11.10 6.88 28.11
N CYS A 499 -9.97 6.36 27.63
CA CYS A 499 -9.75 4.94 27.38
C CYS A 499 -9.97 4.07 28.63
N ASN A 500 -9.82 4.63 29.83
CA ASN A 500 -10.01 3.94 31.10
C ASN A 500 -11.40 4.18 31.73
N SER A 501 -12.30 4.87 31.03
CA SER A 501 -13.71 5.06 31.39
C SER A 501 -14.58 3.93 30.86
N THR A 502 -15.80 3.77 31.42
CA THR A 502 -16.77 2.76 30.94
C THR A 502 -17.14 2.98 29.48
N LEU A 503 -17.28 4.23 29.03
CA LEU A 503 -17.58 4.54 27.63
C LEU A 503 -16.34 4.32 26.75
N GLY A 504 -15.17 4.81 27.18
CA GLY A 504 -13.93 4.66 26.42
C GLY A 504 -13.53 3.23 26.15
N GLN A 505 -13.90 2.30 27.05
CA GLN A 505 -13.68 0.86 26.84
C GLN A 505 -14.48 0.28 25.65
N THR A 506 -15.52 0.95 25.18
CA THR A 506 -16.24 0.54 23.97
C THR A 506 -15.55 1.01 22.68
N PHE A 507 -14.57 1.90 22.80
CA PHE A 507 -13.67 2.37 21.74
C PHE A 507 -12.24 1.84 21.94
N LEU A 508 -12.06 0.80 22.78
CA LEU A 508 -10.74 0.19 22.95
C LEU A 508 -10.46 -0.74 21.76
N ILE A 509 -10.06 -0.15 20.67
CA ILE A 509 -9.68 -0.80 19.42
C ILE A 509 -8.48 -0.06 18.83
N ASP A 510 -7.71 -0.76 18.03
CA ASP A 510 -6.51 -0.28 17.32
C ASP A 510 -6.80 0.01 15.83
N VAL A 511 -8.02 0.40 15.50
CA VAL A 511 -8.46 0.69 14.14
C VAL A 511 -8.29 2.16 13.81
N ALA A 512 -7.37 2.46 12.92
CA ALA A 512 -7.05 3.81 12.44
C ALA A 512 -6.27 3.73 11.12
N GLY A 513 -6.35 4.75 10.27
CA GLY A 513 -5.46 4.84 9.11
C GLY A 513 -4.00 4.88 9.57
N SER A 514 -3.14 4.10 8.92
CA SER A 514 -1.75 3.96 9.33
C SER A 514 -0.81 5.00 8.71
N GLY A 515 0.42 5.06 9.25
CA GLY A 515 1.44 6.01 8.78
C GLY A 515 2.64 6.08 9.73
N GLY A 516 3.55 6.99 9.42
CA GLY A 516 4.77 7.18 10.20
C GLY A 516 6.04 7.10 9.36
N PRO A 517 7.23 7.28 9.95
CA PRO A 517 8.48 7.06 9.24
C PRO A 517 8.80 5.56 9.17
N SER A 518 9.45 5.11 8.10
CA SER A 518 10.02 3.76 8.01
C SER A 518 10.95 3.48 9.18
N THR A 519 10.86 2.32 9.80
CA THR A 519 11.49 2.00 11.10
C THR A 519 12.56 0.90 11.02
N CYS A 520 12.32 -0.20 10.31
CA CYS A 520 13.19 -1.37 10.27
C CYS A 520 13.32 -1.98 8.86
N PHE A 521 13.42 -1.15 7.85
CA PHE A 521 13.56 -1.55 6.44
C PHE A 521 14.80 -2.42 6.18
N THR A 522 15.85 -2.21 6.97
CA THR A 522 17.06 -3.04 6.94
C THR A 522 17.53 -3.35 8.35
N GLY A 523 18.29 -4.42 8.51
CA GLY A 523 18.77 -4.89 9.79
C GLY A 523 17.83 -5.92 10.41
N ALA A 524 17.85 -6.02 11.74
CA ALA A 524 17.01 -6.93 12.50
C ALA A 524 16.71 -6.39 13.89
N PRO A 525 15.48 -6.55 14.40
CA PRO A 525 15.14 -6.19 15.77
C PRO A 525 15.81 -7.16 16.75
N SER A 526 16.33 -6.64 17.85
CA SER A 526 16.88 -7.46 18.96
C SER A 526 15.79 -7.96 19.91
N ILE A 527 14.60 -7.33 19.86
CA ILE A 527 13.38 -7.73 20.57
C ILE A 527 12.34 -8.00 19.50
N PRO A 528 11.83 -9.23 19.38
CA PRO A 528 10.87 -9.59 18.32
C PRO A 528 9.67 -8.67 18.26
N GLY A 529 9.39 -8.09 17.10
CA GLY A 529 8.29 -7.18 16.85
C GLY A 529 8.52 -5.74 17.32
N VAL A 530 9.62 -5.43 18.01
CA VAL A 530 9.91 -4.07 18.53
C VAL A 530 11.07 -3.46 17.76
N VAL A 531 10.92 -2.23 17.30
CA VAL A 531 12.00 -1.48 16.63
C VAL A 531 13.21 -1.35 17.57
N SER A 532 14.26 -2.09 17.29
CA SER A 532 15.43 -2.22 18.15
C SER A 532 16.62 -2.82 17.40
N GLY A 533 17.72 -3.10 18.11
CA GLY A 533 18.85 -3.84 17.55
C GLY A 533 19.58 -3.11 16.43
N THR A 534 19.58 -3.67 15.22
CA THR A 534 20.22 -3.10 14.03
C THR A 534 19.25 -2.52 13.04
N CYS A 535 17.96 -2.38 13.42
CA CYS A 535 16.93 -1.76 12.60
C CYS A 535 17.32 -0.40 12.07
N LYS A 536 17.04 -0.15 10.80
CA LYS A 536 17.20 1.15 10.13
C LYS A 536 16.09 1.30 9.11
N GLY A 537 15.37 2.41 9.19
CA GLY A 537 14.37 2.76 8.21
C GLY A 537 14.95 3.06 6.82
N ASN A 538 14.09 3.05 5.82
CA ASN A 538 14.44 3.39 4.45
C ASN A 538 14.83 4.88 4.34
N PRO A 539 15.91 5.23 3.63
CA PRO A 539 16.27 6.63 3.41
C PRO A 539 15.18 7.42 2.68
N LYS A 540 14.99 8.67 3.09
CA LYS A 540 14.03 9.60 2.48
C LYS A 540 14.27 9.74 0.98
N PRO A 541 13.25 9.51 0.12
CA PRO A 541 13.38 9.69 -1.33
C PRO A 541 13.46 11.17 -1.71
N SER A 542 14.03 11.42 -2.90
CA SER A 542 14.31 12.78 -3.38
C SER A 542 13.05 13.66 -3.48
N TYR A 543 11.91 13.09 -3.82
CA TYR A 543 10.65 13.81 -3.99
C TYR A 543 10.06 14.33 -2.66
N GLN A 544 10.39 13.75 -1.51
CA GLN A 544 9.91 14.22 -0.20
C GLN A 544 10.68 15.45 0.32
N PHE A 545 11.90 15.70 -0.17
CA PHE A 545 12.69 16.83 0.33
C PHE A 545 12.10 18.18 -0.04
N GLY A 546 12.05 19.09 0.93
CA GLY A 546 11.63 20.48 0.74
C GLY A 546 10.12 20.71 0.60
N VAL A 547 9.31 19.68 0.86
CA VAL A 547 7.86 19.82 0.95
C VAL A 547 7.50 20.27 2.38
N PRO A 548 6.71 21.36 2.55
CA PRO A 548 6.31 21.81 3.87
C PRO A 548 5.56 20.74 4.66
N GLY A 549 5.95 20.53 5.92
CA GLY A 549 5.39 19.51 6.81
C GLY A 549 6.17 18.20 6.86
N VAL A 550 6.87 17.83 5.79
CA VAL A 550 7.70 16.60 5.76
C VAL A 550 8.81 16.68 6.84
N PRO A 551 8.90 15.69 7.74
CA PRO A 551 9.95 15.65 8.78
C PRO A 551 11.38 15.68 8.23
N HIS A 552 12.31 16.26 8.98
CA HIS A 552 13.74 16.33 8.61
C HIS A 552 14.56 15.20 9.24
N ASP A 553 14.01 14.01 9.33
CA ASP A 553 14.61 12.83 9.96
C ASP A 553 15.52 12.01 9.00
N GLY A 554 15.36 12.21 7.68
CA GLY A 554 16.09 11.49 6.65
C GLY A 554 15.53 10.10 6.34
N LEU A 555 14.32 9.79 6.82
CA LEU A 555 13.59 8.55 6.60
C LEU A 555 12.46 8.73 5.60
N ARG A 556 12.04 7.65 4.94
CA ARG A 556 10.82 7.59 4.14
C ARG A 556 9.62 7.82 5.07
N ASP A 557 8.84 8.86 4.82
CA ASP A 557 7.61 9.17 5.56
C ASP A 557 6.37 8.69 4.80
N GLN A 558 5.38 8.19 5.51
CA GLN A 558 4.15 7.58 5.04
C GLN A 558 2.96 8.15 5.80
N PRO A 559 1.73 8.16 5.18
CA PRO A 559 1.42 7.84 3.79
C PRO A 559 1.83 8.97 2.83
N ASP A 560 1.71 8.75 1.50
CA ASP A 560 1.93 9.82 0.52
C ASP A 560 0.70 10.73 0.42
N LEU A 561 -0.49 10.15 0.41
CA LEU A 561 -1.79 10.83 0.38
C LEU A 561 -2.86 9.93 1.00
N SER A 562 -4.06 10.45 1.23
CA SER A 562 -5.13 9.69 1.89
C SER A 562 -6.50 9.93 1.27
N PHE A 563 -7.40 8.95 1.41
CA PHE A 563 -8.81 9.08 1.06
C PHE A 563 -9.67 8.49 2.16
N PHE A 564 -10.98 8.71 2.05
CA PHE A 564 -11.95 8.10 2.96
C PHE A 564 -11.70 6.58 3.05
N ALA A 565 -11.61 6.07 4.29
CA ALA A 565 -11.34 4.68 4.60
C ALA A 565 -12.23 4.13 5.74
N SER A 566 -13.02 5.00 6.38
CA SER A 566 -13.71 4.69 7.62
C SER A 566 -14.74 3.57 7.49
N ASN A 567 -14.92 2.86 8.60
CA ASN A 567 -15.88 1.78 8.80
C ASN A 567 -17.15 2.22 9.55
N GLY A 568 -17.44 3.53 9.64
CA GLY A 568 -18.72 4.06 10.08
C GLY A 568 -18.79 4.69 11.46
N VAL A 569 -17.70 4.86 12.20
CA VAL A 569 -17.73 5.48 13.54
C VAL A 569 -18.32 6.90 13.49
N TRP A 570 -17.95 7.70 12.51
CA TRP A 570 -18.55 9.02 12.25
C TRP A 570 -19.72 8.99 11.25
N GLY A 571 -20.30 7.80 11.00
CA GLY A 571 -21.53 7.62 10.25
C GLY A 571 -21.39 7.40 8.74
N SER A 572 -20.18 7.18 8.23
CA SER A 572 -19.97 6.92 6.80
C SER A 572 -19.16 5.63 6.58
N PHE A 573 -19.48 4.86 5.53
CA PHE A 573 -18.77 3.64 5.16
C PHE A 573 -18.97 3.33 3.67
N TYR A 574 -18.09 2.51 3.11
CA TYR A 574 -18.15 2.07 1.71
C TYR A 574 -19.22 0.99 1.47
N LEU A 575 -19.59 0.83 0.19
CA LEU A 575 -20.43 -0.27 -0.30
C LEU A 575 -19.67 -1.09 -1.31
N GLU A 576 -19.82 -2.40 -1.23
CA GLU A 576 -19.21 -3.39 -2.14
C GLU A 576 -20.19 -4.53 -2.46
N CYS A 577 -19.90 -5.28 -3.51
CA CYS A 577 -20.67 -6.41 -3.97
C CYS A 577 -19.87 -7.71 -3.80
N MET A 578 -19.77 -8.19 -2.59
CA MET A 578 -19.10 -9.45 -2.25
C MET A 578 -20.15 -10.50 -1.88
N SER A 579 -20.36 -11.49 -2.74
CA SER A 579 -21.50 -12.43 -2.61
C SER A 579 -21.18 -13.69 -1.81
N ASP A 580 -19.96 -13.89 -1.34
CA ASP A 580 -19.63 -15.02 -0.49
C ASP A 580 -20.14 -14.86 0.95
N GLN A 581 -21.28 -15.49 1.22
CA GLN A 581 -21.91 -15.43 2.55
C GLN A 581 -21.16 -16.27 3.61
N SER A 582 -20.27 -17.18 3.19
CA SER A 582 -19.45 -17.95 4.13
C SER A 582 -18.34 -17.08 4.75
N GLU A 583 -17.89 -16.08 4.00
CA GLU A 583 -16.88 -15.10 4.44
C GLU A 583 -17.50 -13.75 4.83
N GLY A 584 -18.76 -13.74 5.23
CA GLY A 584 -19.43 -12.55 5.75
C GLY A 584 -20.11 -11.66 4.70
N GLY A 585 -20.04 -12.00 3.44
CA GLY A 585 -20.63 -11.26 2.34
C GLY A 585 -22.15 -11.23 2.32
N ALA A 586 -22.70 -10.41 1.45
CA ALA A 586 -24.13 -10.26 1.20
C ALA A 586 -24.52 -10.83 -0.17
N VAL A 587 -25.82 -11.11 -0.40
CA VAL A 587 -26.31 -11.76 -1.65
C VAL A 587 -26.06 -10.96 -2.90
N CYS A 588 -25.51 -9.83 -2.89
CA CYS A 588 -25.28 -8.93 -4.01
C CYS A 588 -26.35 -9.00 -5.12
N THR A 589 -27.43 -8.25 -4.98
CA THR A 589 -28.55 -8.27 -5.94
C THR A 589 -28.90 -6.88 -6.45
N VAL A 590 -29.22 -6.79 -7.74
CA VAL A 590 -29.74 -5.57 -8.38
C VAL A 590 -31.27 -5.49 -8.34
N GLU A 591 -31.94 -6.65 -8.26
CA GLU A 591 -33.38 -6.76 -8.42
C GLU A 591 -34.09 -6.52 -7.09
N ASN A 592 -35.14 -5.70 -7.17
CA ASN A 592 -36.15 -5.39 -6.14
C ASN A 592 -35.65 -4.68 -4.89
N ASP A 593 -34.70 -4.95 -4.19
CA ASP A 593 -34.05 -4.18 -3.12
C ASP A 593 -32.61 -4.63 -3.12
N ALA A 594 -31.71 -3.80 -3.68
CA ALA A 594 -30.30 -4.15 -3.76
C ALA A 594 -29.79 -4.49 -2.35
N ILE A 595 -29.13 -5.62 -2.21
CA ILE A 595 -28.44 -6.02 -0.99
C ILE A 595 -26.97 -6.12 -1.35
N VAL A 596 -26.18 -5.36 -0.67
CA VAL A 596 -24.72 -5.26 -0.81
C VAL A 596 -24.08 -5.36 0.55
N GLN A 597 -22.76 -5.35 0.62
CA GLN A 597 -22.00 -5.32 1.87
C GLN A 597 -21.54 -3.90 2.17
N GLY A 598 -21.45 -3.54 3.46
CA GLY A 598 -20.76 -2.35 3.93
C GLY A 598 -19.34 -2.69 4.32
N GLY A 599 -18.40 -1.80 4.06
CA GLY A 599 -16.99 -2.01 4.39
C GLY A 599 -16.25 -0.71 4.67
N GLY A 600 -15.00 -0.86 5.13
CA GLY A 600 -14.00 0.19 5.37
C GLY A 600 -12.61 -0.38 5.25
N GLY A 601 -11.62 0.46 5.46
CA GLY A 601 -10.19 0.14 5.34
C GLY A 601 -9.48 0.96 4.29
N THR A 602 -8.17 1.12 4.42
CA THR A 602 -7.32 1.75 3.41
C THR A 602 -7.30 0.96 2.10
N SER A 603 -7.72 -0.31 2.15
CA SER A 603 -8.02 -1.16 0.99
C SER A 603 -9.00 -0.55 -0.01
N PHE A 604 -9.92 0.31 0.43
CA PHE A 604 -10.79 1.07 -0.50
C PHE A 604 -10.09 2.29 -1.08
N SER A 605 -9.18 2.90 -0.31
CA SER A 605 -8.48 4.14 -0.69
C SER A 605 -7.48 3.90 -1.82
N ALA A 606 -6.68 2.84 -1.74
CA ALA A 606 -5.65 2.53 -2.73
C ALA A 606 -6.22 2.26 -4.14
N PRO A 607 -7.19 1.34 -4.34
CA PRO A 607 -7.77 1.09 -5.65
C PRO A 607 -8.57 2.29 -6.19
N ALA A 608 -9.21 3.08 -5.30
CA ALA A 608 -9.88 4.31 -5.71
C ALA A 608 -8.88 5.34 -6.26
N MET A 609 -7.71 5.50 -5.62
CA MET A 609 -6.64 6.35 -6.13
C MET A 609 -5.99 5.79 -7.41
N ALA A 610 -5.81 4.48 -7.51
CA ALA A 610 -5.37 3.82 -8.74
C ALA A 610 -6.29 4.16 -9.92
N GLY A 611 -7.61 4.20 -9.67
CA GLY A 611 -8.60 4.68 -10.65
C GLY A 611 -8.41 6.15 -11.01
N ILE A 612 -8.15 7.05 -10.06
CA ILE A 612 -7.85 8.47 -10.34
C ILE A 612 -6.59 8.58 -11.21
N GLN A 613 -5.54 7.81 -10.90
CA GLN A 613 -4.33 7.77 -11.72
C GLN A 613 -4.61 7.25 -13.13
N ALA A 614 -5.55 6.31 -13.31
CA ALA A 614 -5.93 5.85 -14.63
C ALA A 614 -6.59 6.95 -15.49
N LEU A 615 -7.31 7.89 -14.87
CA LEU A 615 -7.82 9.07 -15.58
C LEU A 615 -6.66 9.93 -16.11
N ILE A 616 -5.59 10.07 -15.32
CA ILE A 616 -4.38 10.79 -15.70
C ILE A 616 -3.65 10.04 -16.83
N ASN A 617 -3.44 8.72 -16.66
CA ASN A 617 -2.74 7.88 -17.62
C ASN A 617 -3.46 7.80 -18.97
N GLN A 618 -4.80 7.86 -19.01
CA GLN A 618 -5.56 7.96 -20.26
C GLN A 618 -5.11 9.15 -21.12
N LYS A 619 -4.71 10.24 -20.51
CA LYS A 619 -4.32 11.47 -21.21
C LYS A 619 -2.82 11.58 -21.43
N PHE A 620 -2.04 11.23 -20.43
CA PHE A 620 -0.61 11.53 -20.38
C PHE A 620 0.28 10.30 -20.54
N GLY A 621 -0.31 9.09 -20.65
CA GLY A 621 0.42 7.82 -20.72
C GLY A 621 0.88 7.34 -19.35
N ARG A 622 1.65 6.26 -19.33
CA ARG A 622 2.25 5.70 -18.09
C ARG A 622 3.10 6.74 -17.38
N GLN A 623 3.09 6.71 -16.06
CA GLN A 623 3.79 7.70 -15.24
C GLN A 623 4.93 7.10 -14.38
N GLY A 624 5.00 5.78 -14.21
CA GLY A 624 5.92 5.17 -13.26
C GLY A 624 5.59 5.59 -11.84
N ASP A 625 6.58 5.96 -11.03
CA ASP A 625 6.34 6.48 -9.68
C ASP A 625 5.75 7.90 -9.73
N ALA A 626 4.44 7.97 -9.48
CA ALA A 626 3.67 9.21 -9.52
C ALA A 626 4.00 10.19 -8.37
N ASN A 627 4.66 9.73 -7.31
CA ASN A 627 5.07 10.56 -6.18
C ASN A 627 5.91 11.77 -6.60
N TYR A 628 6.76 11.60 -7.62
CA TYR A 628 7.52 12.73 -8.17
C TYR A 628 6.64 13.91 -8.58
N VAL A 629 5.44 13.65 -9.10
CA VAL A 629 4.48 14.71 -9.50
C VAL A 629 3.65 15.17 -8.31
N TYR A 630 3.14 14.27 -7.48
CA TYR A 630 2.32 14.60 -6.33
C TYR A 630 3.06 15.55 -5.39
N TYR A 631 4.26 15.18 -4.95
CA TYR A 631 5.05 15.99 -4.04
C TYR A 631 5.50 17.33 -4.66
N ALA A 632 5.80 17.36 -5.95
CA ALA A 632 6.14 18.61 -6.62
C ALA A 632 4.94 19.58 -6.71
N LEU A 633 3.73 19.08 -6.97
CA LEU A 633 2.51 19.88 -6.99
C LEU A 633 2.12 20.35 -5.58
N ALA A 634 2.21 19.48 -4.59
CA ALA A 634 1.95 19.79 -3.20
C ALA A 634 2.92 20.84 -2.65
N SER A 635 4.22 20.67 -2.91
CA SER A 635 5.24 21.67 -2.54
C SER A 635 4.90 23.07 -3.08
N ARG A 636 4.45 23.16 -4.33
CA ARG A 636 4.02 24.46 -4.91
C ARG A 636 2.76 24.99 -4.23
N GLN A 637 1.77 24.14 -3.97
CA GLN A 637 0.54 24.53 -3.31
C GLN A 637 0.82 25.05 -1.90
N PHE A 638 1.55 24.32 -1.08
CA PHE A 638 1.82 24.65 0.31
C PHE A 638 2.75 25.87 0.47
N GLN A 639 3.67 26.12 -0.49
CA GLN A 639 4.54 27.29 -0.49
C GLN A 639 3.85 28.58 -0.98
N GLN A 640 2.92 28.50 -1.92
CA GLN A 640 2.35 29.66 -2.62
C GLN A 640 1.03 30.13 -2.03
N ARG A 641 0.29 29.25 -1.34
CA ARG A 641 -1.01 29.55 -0.78
C ARG A 641 -0.92 29.77 0.73
N ASN A 642 -1.83 30.59 1.23
CA ASN A 642 -2.08 30.59 2.66
C ASN A 642 -2.56 29.18 3.04
N ALA A 643 -1.88 28.51 3.95
CA ALA A 643 -2.19 27.14 4.39
C ALA A 643 -3.69 26.97 4.74
N SER A 644 -4.31 28.01 5.32
CA SER A 644 -5.74 27.99 5.65
C SER A 644 -6.69 27.97 4.43
N GLU A 645 -6.24 28.23 3.21
CA GLU A 645 -7.11 28.19 2.03
C GLU A 645 -7.47 26.76 1.60
N CYS A 646 -6.55 25.82 1.80
CA CYS A 646 -6.73 24.41 1.45
C CYS A 646 -7.00 23.50 2.66
N ASP A 647 -7.13 24.07 3.86
CA ASP A 647 -7.46 23.35 5.08
C ASP A 647 -8.85 22.72 4.99
N ALA A 648 -8.88 21.39 5.07
CA ALA A 648 -10.04 20.52 4.91
C ALA A 648 -10.71 20.14 6.24
N SER A 649 -10.11 20.53 7.40
CA SER A 649 -10.58 20.10 8.73
C SER A 649 -11.19 21.24 9.55
N LYS A 650 -11.75 22.25 8.89
CA LYS A 650 -12.33 23.43 9.58
C LYS A 650 -13.62 23.07 10.29
N SER A 651 -13.66 23.31 11.59
CA SER A 651 -14.84 23.05 12.42
C SER A 651 -16.01 24.01 12.18
N ASP A 652 -15.80 25.12 11.46
CA ASP A 652 -16.85 26.05 11.05
C ASP A 652 -17.55 25.62 9.74
N GLY A 653 -17.17 24.47 9.17
CA GLY A 653 -17.72 23.92 7.94
C GLY A 653 -17.26 24.61 6.67
N ALA A 654 -16.29 25.53 6.75
CA ALA A 654 -15.74 26.17 5.56
C ALA A 654 -14.96 25.15 4.72
N LEU A 655 -15.31 25.04 3.44
CA LEU A 655 -14.67 24.13 2.51
C LEU A 655 -13.32 24.70 2.03
N PRO A 656 -12.39 23.83 1.61
CA PRO A 656 -11.18 24.25 0.89
C PRO A 656 -11.54 25.07 -0.35
N ALA A 657 -10.61 25.94 -0.77
CA ALA A 657 -10.81 26.69 -2.00
C ALA A 657 -10.89 25.74 -3.20
N SER A 658 -11.84 25.98 -4.12
CA SER A 658 -12.09 25.16 -5.31
C SER A 658 -10.91 25.05 -6.29
N THR A 659 -9.78 25.64 -5.98
CA THR A 659 -8.54 25.60 -6.76
C THR A 659 -7.44 24.80 -6.05
N CYS A 660 -7.71 24.20 -4.90
CA CYS A 660 -6.78 23.34 -4.20
C CYS A 660 -6.66 22.00 -4.94
N ILE A 661 -5.45 21.52 -5.11
CA ILE A 661 -5.17 20.19 -5.66
C ILE A 661 -5.25 19.17 -4.53
N PHE A 662 -4.62 19.51 -3.41
CA PHE A 662 -4.62 18.70 -2.20
C PHE A 662 -5.47 19.43 -1.13
N HIS A 663 -6.32 18.68 -0.48
CA HIS A 663 -7.10 19.10 0.66
C HIS A 663 -6.28 18.80 1.93
N ASP A 664 -5.75 19.83 2.55
CA ASP A 664 -4.84 19.75 3.69
C ASP A 664 -5.64 19.38 4.96
N ILE A 665 -5.40 18.19 5.52
CA ILE A 665 -6.10 17.67 6.69
C ILE A 665 -5.28 18.06 7.92
N THR A 666 -5.81 18.95 8.75
CA THR A 666 -5.02 19.65 9.77
C THR A 666 -5.47 19.39 11.20
N ARG A 667 -6.41 18.46 11.41
CA ARG A 667 -7.02 18.19 12.71
C ARG A 667 -7.30 16.71 12.89
N GLY A 668 -7.10 16.22 14.12
CA GLY A 668 -7.21 14.83 14.51
C GLY A 668 -5.84 14.17 14.56
N ASP A 669 -5.84 12.90 14.72
CA ASP A 669 -4.64 12.05 14.82
C ASP A 669 -4.97 10.63 14.37
N MET A 670 -3.93 9.82 14.19
CA MET A 670 -4.02 8.39 13.99
C MET A 670 -3.52 7.59 15.21
N ASP A 671 -3.47 8.23 16.37
CA ASP A 671 -2.95 7.64 17.59
C ASP A 671 -3.85 6.52 18.11
N ILE A 672 -3.26 5.40 18.52
CA ILE A 672 -3.97 4.22 18.98
C ILE A 672 -3.68 3.92 20.45
N PRO A 673 -4.59 3.19 21.13
CA PRO A 673 -4.36 2.77 22.53
C PRO A 673 -3.17 1.81 22.62
N CYS A 674 -2.44 1.88 23.72
CA CYS A 674 -1.32 0.99 24.00
C CYS A 674 -1.34 0.43 25.41
N GLY A 675 -0.66 -0.70 25.61
CA GLY A 675 -0.64 -1.37 26.88
C GLY A 675 0.58 -2.23 27.16
N GLN A 676 0.49 -3.00 28.24
CA GLN A 676 1.57 -3.88 28.65
C GLN A 676 1.61 -5.15 27.79
N ASN A 677 2.80 -5.47 27.26
CA ASN A 677 2.99 -6.74 26.56
C ASN A 677 3.01 -7.95 27.52
N PRO A 678 2.97 -9.20 27.01
CA PRO A 678 3.02 -10.41 27.84
C PRO A 678 4.25 -10.54 28.76
N ASP A 679 5.37 -9.87 28.43
CA ASP A 679 6.60 -9.86 29.23
C ASP A 679 6.61 -8.77 30.32
N GLY A 680 5.50 -8.02 30.46
CA GLY A 680 5.36 -6.96 31.45
C GLY A 680 6.05 -5.66 31.09
N LYS A 681 6.34 -5.43 29.78
CA LYS A 681 7.01 -4.23 29.26
C LYS A 681 6.01 -3.32 28.56
N PHE A 682 6.41 -2.06 28.39
CA PHE A 682 5.75 -1.06 27.57
C PHE A 682 6.75 -0.59 26.54
N TYR A 683 6.29 -0.39 25.30
CA TYR A 683 7.08 0.13 24.20
C TYR A 683 6.30 1.31 23.60
N ASP A 684 6.95 2.47 23.51
CA ASP A 684 6.39 3.71 22.97
C ASP A 684 4.98 4.04 23.52
N CYS A 685 4.73 3.69 24.79
CA CYS A 685 3.40 3.72 25.41
C CYS A 685 3.37 4.69 26.59
N PHE A 686 2.76 5.85 26.40
CA PHE A 686 2.67 6.88 27.43
C PHE A 686 1.41 6.73 28.29
N GLY A 687 1.55 6.95 29.58
CA GLY A 687 0.42 6.99 30.53
C GLY A 687 -0.18 5.65 30.93
N ALA A 688 0.29 4.54 30.36
CA ALA A 688 -0.07 3.18 30.76
C ALA A 688 0.57 2.80 32.12
N SER A 689 -0.06 1.92 32.87
CA SER A 689 0.52 1.41 34.13
C SER A 689 -0.08 0.05 34.52
N GLY A 690 0.79 -0.91 34.81
CA GLY A 690 0.37 -2.28 35.11
C GLY A 690 -0.38 -2.93 33.96
N SER A 691 -1.08 -4.01 34.22
CA SER A 691 -1.81 -4.77 33.17
C SER A 691 -3.24 -4.25 32.91
N THR A 692 -3.63 -3.13 33.47
CA THR A 692 -5.03 -2.68 33.47
C THR A 692 -5.24 -1.23 33.01
N LEU A 693 -4.22 -0.39 33.06
CA LEU A 693 -4.35 1.00 32.61
C LEU A 693 -3.82 1.13 31.18
N ILE A 694 -4.72 1.49 30.30
CA ILE A 694 -4.46 1.78 28.89
C ILE A 694 -3.77 3.15 28.80
N GLY A 695 -2.74 3.21 27.98
CA GLY A 695 -2.01 4.40 27.57
C GLY A 695 -2.33 4.83 26.15
N GLU A 696 -1.50 5.71 25.64
CA GLU A 696 -1.56 6.30 24.31
C GLU A 696 -0.20 6.07 23.63
N LEU A 697 -0.21 5.59 22.39
CA LEU A 697 1.01 5.33 21.65
C LEU A 697 1.74 6.65 21.38
N SER A 698 3.01 6.71 21.73
CA SER A 698 3.75 7.97 21.78
C SER A 698 5.18 7.81 21.32
N SER A 699 5.67 8.73 20.51
CA SER A 699 7.09 8.79 20.11
C SER A 699 8.06 9.09 21.26
N SER A 700 7.54 9.27 22.50
CA SER A 700 8.33 9.54 23.70
C SER A 700 7.75 8.84 24.94
N ASP A 701 8.58 8.01 25.60
CA ASP A 701 8.22 7.37 26.88
C ASP A 701 8.03 8.35 28.06
N SER A 702 8.54 9.57 27.94
CA SER A 702 8.57 10.53 29.05
C SER A 702 7.63 11.72 28.89
N LYS A 703 7.05 11.90 27.73
CA LYS A 703 6.12 12.99 27.38
C LYS A 703 5.02 12.41 26.53
N ASN A 704 3.85 13.05 26.60
CA ASN A 704 2.81 12.79 25.63
C ASN A 704 3.17 13.46 24.30
N GLU A 705 3.62 12.67 23.34
CA GLU A 705 3.90 13.03 21.95
C GLU A 705 3.18 12.03 21.05
N PRO A 706 1.85 12.19 20.84
CA PRO A 706 1.01 11.21 20.13
C PRO A 706 1.54 10.82 18.76
N ALA A 707 1.35 9.58 18.37
CA ALA A 707 1.86 9.05 17.12
C ALA A 707 0.69 8.72 16.16
N TYR A 708 0.25 9.59 15.23
CA TYR A 708 0.78 10.93 14.93
C TYR A 708 -0.38 11.92 14.74
N PRO A 709 -0.22 13.21 15.09
CA PRO A 709 -1.25 14.22 14.85
C PRO A 709 -1.24 14.71 13.40
N ALA A 710 -2.42 15.04 12.87
CA ALA A 710 -2.55 15.81 11.65
C ALA A 710 -2.13 17.27 11.87
N THR A 711 -1.40 17.84 10.91
CA THR A 711 -0.85 19.19 10.97
C THR A 711 -0.93 19.90 9.62
N VAL A 712 -0.58 21.20 9.57
CA VAL A 712 -0.56 21.98 8.33
C VAL A 712 0.55 21.52 7.38
N GLY A 713 0.20 21.25 6.14
CA GLY A 713 1.07 20.70 5.12
C GLY A 713 1.13 19.18 5.18
N TYR A 714 2.24 18.59 4.77
CA TYR A 714 2.41 17.14 4.94
C TYR A 714 2.43 16.76 6.42
N ASP A 715 1.78 15.67 6.79
CA ASP A 715 1.89 15.02 8.09
C ASP A 715 1.91 13.49 7.99
N LEU A 716 2.28 12.83 9.09
CA LEU A 716 2.42 11.38 9.14
C LEU A 716 1.09 10.63 9.30
N ALA A 717 -0.02 11.34 9.48
CA ALA A 717 -1.35 10.74 9.61
C ALA A 717 -2.10 10.67 8.27
N THR A 718 -1.89 11.65 7.38
CA THR A 718 -2.67 11.78 6.14
C THR A 718 -1.83 12.13 4.90
N GLY A 719 -0.51 12.22 5.05
CA GLY A 719 0.40 12.56 3.96
C GLY A 719 0.15 13.97 3.41
N LEU A 720 -0.01 14.07 2.11
CA LEU A 720 -0.37 15.31 1.40
C LEU A 720 -1.86 15.68 1.53
N GLY A 721 -2.64 14.88 2.26
CA GLY A 721 -4.10 14.99 2.35
C GLY A 721 -4.81 14.29 1.18
N SER A 722 -6.11 14.56 1.01
CA SER A 722 -6.89 14.03 -0.11
C SER A 722 -6.79 14.92 -1.35
N VAL A 723 -7.22 14.43 -2.52
CA VAL A 723 -7.07 15.18 -3.78
C VAL A 723 -8.41 15.58 -4.39
N ASP A 724 -8.43 16.76 -5.03
CA ASP A 724 -9.41 17.11 -6.06
C ASP A 724 -8.91 16.57 -7.39
N ALA A 725 -9.56 15.53 -7.91
CA ALA A 725 -9.12 14.80 -9.10
C ALA A 725 -9.09 15.68 -10.36
N THR A 726 -10.05 16.59 -10.51
CA THR A 726 -10.10 17.52 -11.64
C THR A 726 -8.96 18.54 -11.59
N ASN A 727 -8.66 19.08 -10.41
CA ASN A 727 -7.54 20.01 -10.24
C ASN A 727 -6.20 19.31 -10.41
N LEU A 728 -6.05 18.10 -9.88
CA LEU A 728 -4.87 17.27 -10.06
C LEU A 728 -4.61 16.99 -11.55
N PHE A 729 -5.63 16.52 -12.28
CA PHE A 729 -5.55 16.26 -13.72
C PHE A 729 -5.15 17.51 -14.51
N ASN A 730 -5.75 18.67 -14.20
CA ASN A 730 -5.46 19.93 -14.88
C ASN A 730 -4.08 20.49 -14.54
N ALA A 731 -3.55 20.20 -13.35
CA ALA A 731 -2.22 20.62 -12.92
C ALA A 731 -1.08 19.74 -13.48
N TRP A 732 -1.37 18.50 -13.87
CA TRP A 732 -0.38 17.51 -14.30
C TRP A 732 0.56 17.99 -15.41
N PRO A 733 0.09 18.65 -16.48
CA PRO A 733 0.97 19.16 -17.54
C PRO A 733 1.96 20.22 -17.07
N GLN A 734 1.66 20.94 -15.99
CA GLN A 734 2.51 22.01 -15.49
C GLN A 734 3.81 21.50 -14.89
N PHE A 735 3.82 20.25 -14.40
CA PHE A 735 5.03 19.58 -13.95
C PHE A 735 5.93 19.19 -15.13
N GLN A 736 5.37 18.64 -16.19
CA GLN A 736 6.11 18.15 -17.35
C GLN A 736 6.91 19.24 -18.09
N PHE A 737 6.53 20.52 -17.91
CA PHE A 737 7.18 21.68 -18.54
C PHE A 737 7.95 22.58 -17.57
N ALA A 738 7.98 22.26 -16.29
CA ALA A 738 8.69 23.06 -15.30
C ALA A 738 10.16 22.63 -15.20
N SER A 739 11.05 23.60 -15.08
CA SER A 739 12.45 23.31 -14.69
C SER A 739 12.43 22.74 -13.26
N PRO A 740 13.27 21.75 -12.94
CA PRO A 740 13.37 21.22 -11.58
C PRO A 740 13.66 22.33 -10.58
N PRO A 741 13.17 22.25 -9.34
CA PRO A 741 13.53 23.22 -8.31
C PRO A 741 15.05 23.20 -8.11
N PRO A 742 15.69 24.33 -7.79
CA PRO A 742 17.11 24.34 -7.48
C PRO A 742 17.37 23.44 -6.27
N GLN A 743 18.31 22.50 -6.44
CA GLN A 743 18.78 21.58 -5.40
C GLN A 743 19.39 22.32 -4.21
#